data_3c6c5707c327d2203491354ab93d62ac
#
_entry.id   3c6c5707c327d2203491354ab93d62ac
#
_cell.length_a   1.000
_cell.length_b   1.000
_cell.length_c   1.000
_cell.angle_alpha   90.00
_cell.angle_beta   90.00
_cell.angle_gamma   90.00
#
_symmetry.space_group_name_H-M   'P 1'
#
loop_
_entity.id
_entity.type
_entity.pdbx_description
1 polymer ?
#
loop_
_entity_poly.entity_id
_entity_poly.type
_entity_poly.pdbx_seq_one_letter_code
_entity_poly.pdbx_strand_id
1 'polypeptide(L)'
;METFSLSEKFLERLLAKTGGWYIVISALLAQIAAAVTTLFGFIFEELNADYSEETKLLLERIEIIVIPAVIITLITFVFILTRNTFEQLNNWKHNPERFKNEENTGAWKTAHNMIWQYAGAASIVSFSFIIIPKTILLSRPGIATRDQAIYGLIAGLITNLAFIPLSTILLDRFLVPARKILLPADFSQQLSGLSKLRILYKILAIVFISLIIAALLIAPIGYHQTARMISGGHDSIKVLTELQIQSVLVTGFAILFGISLAFFFSRSIADPLQQLLESFQKVESGDLSTRVAVVSSDEVSRLAIYFNRMIARLQDLQSGLEKMVEERTAQLKAINEVGRVATSILDPDELINRVVYLITEEFGYYYSAIYLLEQTDKWAELKDATGEAGRVLKESKYRLEVNRPNIIGKTIRSRQAQIWMDVGENAVRFDYPLLPYTRSEISLPLYVGDRILGALDVHSSQESAFSKQDIETLQNMANQVAISLDNARLFQETKQNLQEMRHIQKQYLREAWIDTSSKNGEVSLVAGEINKDSVNNLIEVPITLRDQIIGQLSLETDEALPLEEQNWVRDIATQTALAIENARLLDESQSSAIREKFVTEITNKIWSSTTIDGVLQTAVRELGQILDATEATIELNVEGE
;
A
#
# COMPACT_ATOMS: atom_id res chain seq x y z
N MET A 1 40.45 -8.11 -7.29
CA MET A 1 39.28 -7.28 -6.98
C MET A 1 39.53 -6.23 -5.90
N GLU A 2 40.29 -6.48 -4.85
CA GLU A 2 40.55 -5.52 -3.76
C GLU A 2 41.38 -4.29 -4.11
N THR A 3 42.31 -4.39 -5.03
CA THR A 3 43.23 -3.27 -5.39
C THR A 3 42.51 -2.12 -6.11
N PHE A 4 41.33 -2.35 -6.72
CA PHE A 4 40.59 -1.32 -7.47
C PHE A 4 39.58 -0.55 -6.61
N SER A 5 39.04 -1.14 -5.57
CA SER A 5 38.28 -0.40 -4.56
C SER A 5 39.17 0.64 -3.83
N LEU A 6 40.47 0.38 -3.77
CA LEU A 6 41.46 1.30 -3.21
C LEU A 6 41.66 2.53 -4.08
N SER A 7 41.68 2.40 -5.42
CA SER A 7 41.85 3.54 -6.32
C SER A 7 40.62 4.46 -6.35
N GLU A 8 39.42 3.91 -6.35
CA GLU A 8 38.17 4.69 -6.33
C GLU A 8 38.02 5.41 -4.99
N LYS A 9 38.24 4.70 -3.88
CA LYS A 9 38.26 5.29 -2.54
C LYS A 9 39.34 6.40 -2.39
N PHE A 10 40.47 6.23 -3.03
CA PHE A 10 41.50 7.28 -3.06
C PHE A 10 40.99 8.54 -3.77
N LEU A 11 40.40 8.39 -4.97
CA LEU A 11 39.89 9.51 -5.75
C LEU A 11 38.72 10.21 -5.02
N GLU A 12 37.85 9.47 -4.38
CA GLU A 12 36.75 10.02 -3.55
C GLU A 12 37.30 10.81 -2.34
N ARG A 13 38.33 10.29 -1.67
CA ARG A 13 39.00 11.01 -0.57
C ARG A 13 39.69 12.27 -1.06
N LEU A 14 40.33 12.21 -2.24
CA LEU A 14 40.96 13.36 -2.86
C LEU A 14 39.94 14.44 -3.18
N LEU A 15 38.78 14.06 -3.74
CA LEU A 15 37.68 14.97 -4.02
C LEU A 15 37.14 15.63 -2.75
N ALA A 16 36.88 14.83 -1.69
CA ALA A 16 36.40 15.34 -0.42
C ALA A 16 37.40 16.35 0.21
N LYS A 17 38.70 16.15 0.01
CA LYS A 17 39.75 17.05 0.53
C LYS A 17 39.91 18.32 -0.31
N THR A 18 39.82 18.22 -1.63
CA THR A 18 40.21 19.31 -2.56
C THR A 18 39.00 20.10 -3.09
N GLY A 19 37.78 19.54 -3.07
CA GLY A 19 36.59 20.21 -3.59
C GLY A 19 36.71 20.55 -5.07
N GLY A 20 36.50 21.81 -5.46
CA GLY A 20 36.61 22.28 -6.85
C GLY A 20 37.99 22.06 -7.49
N TRP A 21 39.05 22.13 -6.70
CA TRP A 21 40.41 21.87 -7.19
C TRP A 21 40.61 20.45 -7.70
N TYR A 22 39.72 19.52 -7.32
CA TYR A 22 39.73 18.13 -7.79
C TYR A 22 39.80 18.02 -9.32
N ILE A 23 39.06 18.88 -10.06
CA ILE A 23 39.01 18.83 -11.53
C ILE A 23 40.38 19.16 -12.12
N VAL A 24 41.00 20.21 -11.60
CA VAL A 24 42.33 20.67 -12.05
C VAL A 24 43.39 19.61 -11.74
N ILE A 25 43.37 19.06 -10.53
CA ILE A 25 44.28 17.98 -10.11
C ILE A 25 44.08 16.73 -10.98
N SER A 26 42.82 16.37 -11.30
CA SER A 26 42.51 15.23 -12.18
C SER A 26 43.08 15.44 -13.59
N ALA A 27 42.98 16.65 -14.13
CA ALA A 27 43.54 16.97 -15.43
C ALA A 27 45.07 16.90 -15.40
N LEU A 28 45.73 17.42 -14.36
CA LEU A 28 47.18 17.33 -14.18
C LEU A 28 47.64 15.87 -14.05
N LEU A 29 46.97 15.08 -13.21
CA LEU A 29 47.31 13.66 -13.05
C LEU A 29 47.14 12.88 -14.37
N ALA A 30 46.11 13.17 -15.15
CA ALA A 30 45.90 12.55 -16.45
C ALA A 30 47.02 12.88 -17.44
N GLN A 31 47.48 14.15 -17.45
CA GLN A 31 48.60 14.59 -18.28
C GLN A 31 49.93 13.93 -17.86
N ILE A 32 50.22 13.90 -16.55
CA ILE A 32 51.46 13.28 -16.03
C ILE A 32 51.45 11.76 -16.36
N ALA A 33 50.35 11.07 -16.14
CA ALA A 33 50.26 9.64 -16.45
C ALA A 33 50.35 9.35 -17.96
N ALA A 34 49.78 10.22 -18.80
CA ALA A 34 49.88 10.10 -20.25
C ALA A 34 51.27 10.51 -20.79
N ALA A 35 52.06 11.28 -20.05
CA ALA A 35 53.38 11.70 -20.48
C ALA A 35 54.34 10.53 -20.77
N VAL A 36 54.08 9.34 -20.21
CA VAL A 36 54.83 8.13 -20.56
C VAL A 36 54.76 7.82 -22.06
N THR A 37 53.72 8.27 -22.76
CA THR A 37 53.56 8.07 -24.21
C THR A 37 54.48 8.96 -25.04
N THR A 38 55.06 10.06 -24.49
CA THR A 38 56.01 10.89 -25.19
C THR A 38 57.32 10.14 -25.50
N LEU A 39 57.63 9.09 -24.72
CA LEU A 39 58.73 8.19 -24.98
C LEU A 39 58.66 7.53 -26.36
N PHE A 40 57.44 7.30 -26.91
CA PHE A 40 57.30 6.73 -28.26
C PHE A 40 57.87 7.64 -29.34
N GLY A 41 57.52 8.93 -29.29
CA GLY A 41 58.03 9.89 -30.22
C GLY A 41 59.51 10.15 -30.01
N PHE A 42 59.95 10.23 -28.75
CA PHE A 42 61.37 10.41 -28.42
C PHE A 42 62.22 9.23 -28.93
N ILE A 43 61.88 8.00 -28.64
CA ILE A 43 62.61 6.81 -29.12
C ILE A 43 62.58 6.74 -30.63
N PHE A 44 61.43 7.01 -31.25
CA PHE A 44 61.37 7.06 -32.72
C PHE A 44 62.33 8.10 -33.34
N GLU A 45 62.35 9.30 -32.76
CA GLU A 45 63.20 10.42 -33.22
C GLU A 45 64.66 10.08 -33.03
N GLU A 46 65.05 9.56 -31.85
CA GLU A 46 66.48 9.20 -31.56
C GLU A 46 66.94 8.08 -32.48
N LEU A 47 66.12 7.15 -32.87
CA LEU A 47 66.47 6.02 -33.72
C LEU A 47 66.55 6.36 -35.22
N ASN A 48 65.89 7.45 -35.68
CA ASN A 48 65.73 7.73 -37.10
C ASN A 48 66.25 9.09 -37.55
N ALA A 49 66.36 10.05 -36.65
CA ALA A 49 66.68 11.41 -37.08
C ALA A 49 68.18 11.74 -37.12
N ASP A 50 69.07 11.00 -36.42
CA ASP A 50 70.51 11.19 -36.39
C ASP A 50 70.95 12.68 -36.32
N TYR A 51 70.35 13.46 -35.41
CA TYR A 51 70.64 14.88 -35.25
C TYR A 51 72.08 15.13 -34.79
N SER A 52 72.69 16.29 -35.22
CA SER A 52 73.92 16.76 -34.63
C SER A 52 73.76 17.08 -33.14
N GLU A 53 74.82 16.99 -32.36
CA GLU A 53 74.79 17.30 -30.91
C GLU A 53 74.31 18.73 -30.64
N GLU A 54 74.64 19.68 -31.52
CA GLU A 54 74.12 21.06 -31.41
C GLU A 54 72.58 21.12 -31.59
N THR A 55 72.05 20.37 -32.55
CA THR A 55 70.60 20.30 -32.81
C THR A 55 69.89 19.62 -31.67
N LYS A 56 70.45 18.55 -31.11
CA LYS A 56 69.88 17.88 -29.94
C LYS A 56 69.76 18.81 -28.74
N LEU A 57 70.88 19.50 -28.39
CA LEU A 57 70.91 20.48 -27.30
C LEU A 57 69.94 21.64 -27.52
N LEU A 58 69.72 22.07 -28.76
CA LEU A 58 68.76 23.11 -29.10
C LEU A 58 67.33 22.63 -28.86
N LEU A 59 66.98 21.42 -29.30
CA LEU A 59 65.66 20.82 -29.10
C LEU A 59 65.37 20.60 -27.63
N GLU A 60 66.28 20.03 -26.85
CA GLU A 60 66.16 19.87 -25.43
C GLU A 60 65.85 21.17 -24.68
N ARG A 61 66.62 22.26 -25.00
CA ARG A 61 66.37 23.59 -24.41
C ARG A 61 64.99 24.12 -24.72
N ILE A 62 64.50 23.91 -25.92
CA ILE A 62 63.14 24.32 -26.34
C ILE A 62 62.11 23.50 -25.65
N GLU A 63 62.24 22.17 -25.56
CA GLU A 63 61.29 21.27 -24.94
C GLU A 63 61.15 21.53 -23.44
N ILE A 64 62.21 21.85 -22.72
CA ILE A 64 62.19 22.26 -21.31
C ILE A 64 61.28 23.48 -21.07
N ILE A 65 61.15 24.39 -22.05
CA ILE A 65 60.30 25.58 -21.93
C ILE A 65 58.86 25.29 -22.45
N VAL A 66 58.79 24.64 -23.61
CA VAL A 66 57.53 24.45 -24.33
C VAL A 66 56.59 23.43 -23.61
N ILE A 67 57.14 22.33 -23.09
CA ILE A 67 56.32 21.32 -22.42
C ILE A 67 55.62 21.88 -21.20
N PRO A 68 56.27 22.57 -20.24
CA PRO A 68 55.56 23.21 -19.14
C PRO A 68 54.54 24.27 -19.61
N ALA A 69 54.89 25.06 -20.65
CA ALA A 69 53.94 26.05 -21.20
C ALA A 69 52.67 25.42 -21.76
N VAL A 70 52.79 24.29 -22.46
CA VAL A 70 51.65 23.50 -22.95
C VAL A 70 50.81 22.96 -21.80
N ILE A 71 51.45 22.38 -20.77
CA ILE A 71 50.76 21.86 -19.58
C ILE A 71 50.00 22.99 -18.88
N ILE A 72 50.62 24.13 -18.64
CA ILE A 72 50.00 25.30 -17.99
C ILE A 72 48.81 25.81 -18.83
N THR A 73 48.97 25.88 -20.15
CA THR A 73 47.91 26.33 -21.07
C THR A 73 46.70 25.40 -21.00
N LEU A 74 46.91 24.09 -21.02
CA LEU A 74 45.81 23.10 -20.93
C LEU A 74 45.15 23.12 -19.56
N ILE A 75 45.89 23.25 -18.48
CA ILE A 75 45.36 23.38 -17.13
C ILE A 75 44.51 24.65 -16.99
N THR A 76 45.04 25.77 -17.50
CA THR A 76 44.31 27.05 -17.49
C THR A 76 43.01 26.95 -18.29
N PHE A 77 43.08 26.32 -19.47
CA PHE A 77 41.89 26.04 -20.28
C PHE A 77 40.85 25.21 -19.50
N VAL A 78 41.26 24.11 -18.87
CA VAL A 78 40.39 23.28 -18.03
C VAL A 78 39.75 24.09 -16.90
N PHE A 79 40.54 24.91 -16.20
CA PHE A 79 40.07 25.76 -15.11
C PHE A 79 39.00 26.77 -15.57
N ILE A 80 39.25 27.47 -16.68
CA ILE A 80 38.30 28.44 -17.25
C ILE A 80 37.02 27.74 -17.66
N LEU A 81 37.12 26.61 -18.35
CA LEU A 81 35.99 25.84 -18.85
C LEU A 81 35.09 25.30 -17.71
N THR A 82 35.72 24.90 -16.61
CA THR A 82 35.04 24.21 -15.51
C THR A 82 34.74 25.12 -14.31
N ARG A 83 34.82 26.44 -14.45
CA ARG A 83 34.63 27.39 -13.37
C ARG A 83 33.32 27.17 -12.60
N ASN A 84 32.21 26.98 -13.28
CA ASN A 84 30.92 26.69 -12.64
C ASN A 84 30.94 25.35 -11.85
N THR A 85 31.53 24.31 -12.45
CA THR A 85 31.68 22.99 -11.80
C THR A 85 32.60 23.08 -10.59
N PHE A 86 33.65 23.90 -10.67
CA PHE A 86 34.58 24.19 -9.57
C PHE A 86 33.83 24.82 -8.38
N GLU A 87 32.99 25.83 -8.61
CA GLU A 87 32.20 26.50 -7.58
C GLU A 87 31.21 25.53 -6.93
N GLN A 88 30.53 24.72 -7.72
CA GLN A 88 29.57 23.73 -7.21
C GLN A 88 30.25 22.64 -6.36
N LEU A 89 31.39 22.11 -6.75
CA LEU A 89 32.13 21.14 -5.95
C LEU A 89 32.71 21.75 -4.65
N ASN A 90 33.03 23.03 -4.64
CA ASN A 90 33.40 23.72 -3.40
C ASN A 90 32.20 23.90 -2.48
N ASN A 91 31.02 24.25 -3.01
CA ASN A 91 29.77 24.33 -2.24
C ASN A 91 29.42 22.98 -1.64
N TRP A 92 29.55 21.90 -2.42
CA TRP A 92 29.35 20.54 -1.90
C TRP A 92 30.29 20.21 -0.73
N LYS A 93 31.57 20.57 -0.86
CA LYS A 93 32.58 20.33 0.20
C LYS A 93 32.21 21.03 1.52
N HIS A 94 31.62 22.23 1.47
CA HIS A 94 31.26 23.01 2.66
C HIS A 94 29.91 22.62 3.24
N ASN A 95 28.92 22.23 2.43
CA ASN A 95 27.56 21.89 2.85
C ASN A 95 26.98 20.71 2.03
N PRO A 96 27.37 19.45 2.31
CA PRO A 96 26.95 18.29 1.53
C PRO A 96 25.44 18.03 1.56
N GLU A 97 24.75 18.33 2.67
CA GLU A 97 23.31 18.08 2.83
C GLU A 97 22.45 19.04 2.03
N ARG A 98 22.82 20.33 2.01
CA ARG A 98 22.11 21.35 1.24
C ARG A 98 22.28 21.15 -0.26
N PHE A 99 23.45 20.64 -0.66
CA PHE A 99 23.81 20.42 -2.05
C PHE A 99 22.94 19.35 -2.74
N LYS A 100 22.41 18.36 -2.01
CA LYS A 100 21.53 17.30 -2.55
C LYS A 100 20.20 17.84 -3.08
N ASN A 101 19.78 19.01 -2.65
CA ASN A 101 18.49 19.61 -2.99
C ASN A 101 18.56 20.65 -4.12
N GLU A 102 19.77 20.93 -4.65
CA GLU A 102 19.95 21.94 -5.71
C GLU A 102 20.03 21.27 -7.11
N GLU A 103 19.45 21.92 -8.13
CA GLU A 103 19.54 21.49 -9.53
C GLU A 103 20.94 21.82 -10.10
N ASN A 104 21.84 20.83 -10.11
CA ASN A 104 23.21 20.98 -10.60
C ASN A 104 23.42 20.52 -12.06
N THR A 105 22.38 20.56 -12.88
CA THR A 105 22.38 20.08 -14.26
C THR A 105 23.44 20.74 -15.15
N GLY A 106 23.69 22.03 -14.95
CA GLY A 106 24.70 22.79 -15.69
C GLY A 106 26.14 22.34 -15.38
N ALA A 107 26.47 22.18 -14.11
CA ALA A 107 27.81 21.75 -13.66
C ALA A 107 28.10 20.31 -14.09
N TRP A 108 27.12 19.43 -13.99
CA TRP A 108 27.22 18.04 -14.44
C TRP A 108 27.45 17.95 -15.96
N LYS A 109 26.69 18.71 -16.79
CA LYS A 109 26.87 18.77 -18.25
C LYS A 109 28.28 19.30 -18.61
N THR A 110 28.77 20.32 -17.90
CA THR A 110 30.12 20.86 -18.10
C THR A 110 31.18 19.82 -17.78
N ALA A 111 31.09 19.13 -16.62
CA ALA A 111 32.04 18.06 -16.25
C ALA A 111 32.00 16.88 -17.23
N HIS A 112 30.89 16.68 -17.92
CA HIS A 112 30.74 15.64 -18.93
C HIS A 112 31.35 16.05 -20.28
N ASN A 113 31.02 17.25 -20.79
CA ASN A 113 31.43 17.71 -22.09
C ASN A 113 32.90 18.14 -22.12
N MET A 114 33.46 18.49 -20.96
CA MET A 114 34.85 18.91 -20.79
C MET A 114 35.85 17.96 -21.44
N ILE A 115 35.61 16.66 -21.43
CA ILE A 115 36.50 15.63 -21.95
C ILE A 115 36.80 15.83 -23.45
N TRP A 116 35.74 16.06 -24.23
CA TRP A 116 35.89 16.30 -25.69
C TRP A 116 36.50 17.66 -26.00
N GLN A 117 36.16 18.66 -25.20
CA GLN A 117 36.70 19.99 -25.31
C GLN A 117 38.22 19.99 -24.95
N TYR A 118 38.60 19.21 -23.92
CA TYR A 118 39.99 18.98 -23.57
C TYR A 118 40.77 18.27 -24.70
N ALA A 119 40.20 17.20 -25.27
CA ALA A 119 40.84 16.48 -26.39
C ALA A 119 41.09 17.40 -27.60
N GLY A 120 40.09 18.21 -27.96
CA GLY A 120 40.21 19.22 -29.02
C GLY A 120 41.25 20.29 -28.70
N ALA A 121 41.20 20.84 -27.49
CA ALA A 121 42.17 21.84 -27.05
C ALA A 121 43.61 21.27 -27.01
N ALA A 122 43.78 20.06 -26.46
CA ALA A 122 45.06 19.37 -26.41
C ALA A 122 45.65 19.16 -27.82
N SER A 123 44.81 18.78 -28.80
CA SER A 123 45.24 18.67 -30.20
C SER A 123 45.68 20.02 -30.77
N ILE A 124 44.86 21.06 -30.63
CA ILE A 124 45.19 22.40 -31.14
C ILE A 124 46.47 22.96 -30.50
N VAL A 125 46.57 22.87 -29.18
CA VAL A 125 47.75 23.37 -28.43
C VAL A 125 49.00 22.60 -28.81
N SER A 126 48.93 21.26 -28.88
CA SER A 126 50.07 20.43 -29.28
C SER A 126 50.56 20.74 -30.71
N PHE A 127 49.64 20.86 -31.66
CA PHE A 127 49.97 21.24 -33.03
C PHE A 127 50.58 22.64 -33.09
N SER A 128 49.99 23.63 -32.42
CA SER A 128 50.41 25.03 -32.48
C SER A 128 51.72 25.32 -31.74
N PHE A 129 51.99 24.67 -30.62
CA PHE A 129 53.16 24.98 -29.77
C PHE A 129 54.30 23.97 -29.87
N ILE A 130 54.00 22.71 -30.28
CA ILE A 130 55.01 21.67 -30.38
C ILE A 130 55.34 21.33 -31.85
N ILE A 131 54.37 20.78 -32.59
CA ILE A 131 54.60 20.17 -33.89
C ILE A 131 54.98 21.19 -34.92
N ILE A 132 54.20 22.24 -35.15
CA ILE A 132 54.45 23.26 -36.17
C ILE A 132 55.73 24.02 -35.88
N PRO A 133 56.01 24.57 -34.66
CA PRO A 133 57.24 25.28 -34.38
C PRO A 133 58.46 24.40 -34.51
N LYS A 134 58.41 23.14 -34.03
CA LYS A 134 59.53 22.19 -34.17
C LYS A 134 59.83 21.89 -35.65
N THR A 135 58.77 21.64 -36.45
CA THR A 135 58.94 21.37 -37.89
C THR A 135 59.50 22.56 -38.64
N ILE A 136 59.05 23.79 -38.34
CA ILE A 136 59.57 25.02 -38.95
C ILE A 136 61.07 25.22 -38.57
N LEU A 137 61.38 24.97 -37.29
CA LEU A 137 62.79 25.10 -36.82
C LEU A 137 63.70 24.10 -37.54
N LEU A 138 63.33 22.83 -37.56
CA LEU A 138 64.08 21.76 -38.21
C LEU A 138 64.22 21.97 -39.74
N SER A 139 63.29 22.66 -40.38
CA SER A 139 63.29 22.95 -41.81
C SER A 139 64.22 24.12 -42.17
N ARG A 140 64.84 24.82 -41.19
CA ARG A 140 65.77 25.92 -41.46
C ARG A 140 67.13 25.39 -41.96
N PRO A 141 67.75 26.04 -42.97
CA PRO A 141 69.06 25.66 -43.45
C PRO A 141 70.12 25.68 -42.33
N GLY A 142 70.88 24.59 -42.20
CA GLY A 142 71.95 24.47 -41.23
C GLY A 142 71.56 23.86 -39.88
N ILE A 143 70.26 23.61 -39.61
CA ILE A 143 69.79 22.97 -38.35
C ILE A 143 69.59 21.47 -38.57
N ALA A 144 68.86 21.09 -39.62
CA ALA A 144 68.60 19.68 -39.92
C ALA A 144 68.43 19.45 -41.41
N THR A 145 68.61 18.21 -41.87
CA THR A 145 68.30 17.80 -43.22
C THR A 145 66.76 17.64 -43.42
N ARG A 146 66.32 17.59 -44.66
CA ARG A 146 64.91 17.42 -44.98
C ARG A 146 64.34 16.14 -44.37
N ASP A 147 65.11 15.04 -44.43
CA ASP A 147 64.67 13.75 -43.88
C ASP A 147 64.57 13.78 -42.37
N GLN A 148 65.54 14.42 -41.69
CA GLN A 148 65.54 14.66 -40.25
C GLN A 148 64.31 15.48 -39.82
N ALA A 149 63.99 16.54 -40.58
CA ALA A 149 62.78 17.33 -40.30
C ALA A 149 61.49 16.52 -40.47
N ILE A 150 61.45 15.63 -41.46
CA ILE A 150 60.29 14.70 -41.63
C ILE A 150 60.22 13.74 -40.46
N TYR A 151 61.31 13.15 -40.00
CA TYR A 151 61.29 12.26 -38.82
C TYR A 151 60.85 13.00 -37.54
N GLY A 152 61.30 14.23 -37.34
CA GLY A 152 60.83 15.07 -36.23
C GLY A 152 59.36 15.37 -36.30
N LEU A 153 58.81 15.61 -37.50
CA LEU A 153 57.31 15.74 -37.67
C LEU A 153 56.57 14.44 -37.33
N ILE A 154 57.05 13.30 -37.83
CA ILE A 154 56.43 11.99 -37.56
C ILE A 154 56.49 11.68 -36.05
N ALA A 155 57.64 11.94 -35.39
CA ALA A 155 57.80 11.80 -33.95
C ALA A 155 56.75 12.61 -33.17
N GLY A 156 56.57 13.88 -33.57
CA GLY A 156 55.54 14.73 -32.97
C GLY A 156 54.12 14.22 -33.19
N LEU A 157 53.82 13.68 -34.37
CA LEU A 157 52.51 13.05 -34.67
C LEU A 157 52.27 11.78 -33.85
N ILE A 158 53.28 10.92 -33.73
CA ILE A 158 53.21 9.69 -32.91
C ILE A 158 52.94 10.06 -31.45
N THR A 159 53.70 10.99 -30.89
CA THR A 159 53.50 11.48 -29.53
C THR A 159 52.09 11.99 -29.32
N ASN A 160 51.59 12.82 -30.23
CA ASN A 160 50.29 13.44 -30.13
C ASN A 160 49.14 12.40 -30.20
N LEU A 161 49.26 11.49 -31.19
CA LEU A 161 48.28 10.40 -31.35
C LEU A 161 48.27 9.40 -30.18
N ALA A 162 49.36 9.25 -29.45
CA ALA A 162 49.43 8.41 -28.27
C ALA A 162 48.99 9.15 -26.99
N PHE A 163 49.42 10.41 -26.82
CA PHE A 163 49.18 11.21 -25.62
C PHE A 163 47.69 11.60 -25.45
N ILE A 164 47.06 12.11 -26.50
CA ILE A 164 45.71 12.67 -26.41
C ILE A 164 44.66 11.61 -26.04
N PRO A 165 44.59 10.45 -26.70
CA PRO A 165 43.61 9.42 -26.31
C PRO A 165 43.82 8.92 -24.89
N LEU A 166 45.07 8.65 -24.49
CA LEU A 166 45.37 8.15 -23.16
C LEU A 166 45.05 9.17 -22.08
N SER A 167 45.45 10.45 -22.23
CA SER A 167 45.14 11.52 -21.29
C SER A 167 43.62 11.76 -21.19
N THR A 168 42.90 11.66 -22.30
CA THR A 168 41.45 11.83 -22.36
C THR A 168 40.72 10.70 -21.62
N ILE A 169 41.14 9.44 -21.84
CA ILE A 169 40.55 8.27 -21.16
C ILE A 169 40.83 8.33 -19.65
N LEU A 170 42.04 8.69 -19.25
CA LEU A 170 42.40 8.83 -17.84
C LEU A 170 41.62 9.97 -17.16
N LEU A 171 41.47 11.11 -17.84
CA LEU A 171 40.71 12.24 -17.35
C LEU A 171 39.24 11.86 -17.18
N ASP A 172 38.65 11.15 -18.15
CA ASP A 172 37.25 10.62 -18.06
C ASP A 172 37.06 9.77 -16.81
N ARG A 173 38.00 8.88 -16.54
CA ARG A 173 38.00 8.02 -15.36
C ARG A 173 38.17 8.79 -14.06
N PHE A 174 39.10 9.74 -13.99
CA PHE A 174 39.34 10.53 -12.78
C PHE A 174 38.15 11.43 -12.43
N LEU A 175 37.32 11.82 -13.40
CA LEU A 175 36.15 12.67 -13.16
C LEU A 175 34.90 11.90 -12.70
N VAL A 176 34.90 10.56 -12.67
CA VAL A 176 33.76 9.76 -12.23
C VAL A 176 33.26 10.16 -10.84
N PRO A 177 34.09 10.33 -9.78
CA PRO A 177 33.61 10.72 -8.47
C PRO A 177 32.92 12.10 -8.45
N ALA A 178 33.47 13.07 -9.18
CA ALA A 178 32.90 14.40 -9.30
C ALA A 178 31.53 14.37 -9.99
N ARG A 179 31.38 13.57 -11.06
CA ARG A 179 30.11 13.40 -11.77
C ARG A 179 29.05 12.68 -10.92
N LYS A 180 29.44 11.73 -10.07
CA LYS A 180 28.53 11.07 -9.11
C LYS A 180 27.91 12.08 -8.14
N ILE A 181 28.70 13.03 -7.63
CA ILE A 181 28.25 14.08 -6.71
C ILE A 181 27.37 15.12 -7.39
N LEU A 182 27.75 15.52 -8.61
CA LEU A 182 27.04 16.52 -9.40
C LEU A 182 25.75 15.98 -10.05
N LEU A 183 25.45 14.69 -9.90
CA LEU A 183 24.27 14.08 -10.51
C LEU A 183 23.00 14.66 -9.88
N PRO A 184 22.09 15.29 -10.65
CA PRO A 184 20.85 15.85 -10.12
C PRO A 184 19.95 14.78 -9.51
N ALA A 185 19.23 15.13 -8.44
CA ALA A 185 18.30 14.22 -7.78
C ALA A 185 17.13 13.84 -8.70
N ASP A 186 16.68 14.78 -9.54
CA ASP A 186 15.60 14.55 -10.52
C ASP A 186 16.17 14.38 -11.93
N PHE A 187 16.75 13.20 -12.16
CA PHE A 187 17.48 12.88 -13.37
C PHE A 187 16.61 12.54 -14.59
N SER A 188 15.30 12.48 -14.41
CA SER A 188 14.39 11.85 -15.40
C SER A 188 14.08 12.70 -16.64
N GLN A 189 14.24 14.03 -16.60
CA GLN A 189 13.68 14.91 -17.62
C GLN A 189 14.66 15.67 -18.54
N GLN A 190 15.96 15.79 -18.22
CA GLN A 190 16.81 16.80 -18.86
C GLN A 190 18.07 16.31 -19.62
N LEU A 191 18.07 15.11 -20.18
CA LEU A 191 19.22 14.59 -20.94
C LEU A 191 19.24 14.95 -22.45
N SER A 192 18.48 15.94 -22.87
CA SER A 192 18.59 16.51 -24.21
C SER A 192 19.87 17.35 -24.32
N GLY A 193 20.85 16.90 -25.14
CA GLY A 193 22.05 17.66 -25.44
C GLY A 193 23.39 16.99 -25.09
N LEU A 194 23.41 15.73 -24.66
CA LEU A 194 24.64 14.97 -24.52
C LEU A 194 25.16 14.48 -25.87
N SER A 195 26.47 14.53 -26.06
CA SER A 195 27.10 14.04 -27.30
C SER A 195 26.78 12.55 -27.46
N LYS A 196 26.19 12.18 -28.61
CA LYS A 196 25.72 10.82 -28.92
C LYS A 196 26.84 9.95 -29.51
N LEU A 197 28.05 10.01 -29.00
CA LEU A 197 29.10 9.13 -29.49
C LEU A 197 28.84 7.70 -29.03
N ARG A 198 28.47 6.85 -29.97
CA ARG A 198 28.26 5.43 -29.75
C ARG A 198 29.56 4.76 -29.33
N ILE A 199 29.50 3.77 -28.45
CA ILE A 199 30.62 2.92 -28.03
C ILE A 199 31.38 2.40 -29.25
N LEU A 200 30.67 2.06 -30.33
CA LEU A 200 31.25 1.60 -31.57
C LEU A 200 32.28 2.61 -32.16
N TYR A 201 31.95 3.91 -32.18
CA TYR A 201 32.90 4.92 -32.70
C TYR A 201 34.10 5.09 -31.79
N LYS A 202 33.97 4.95 -30.49
CA LYS A 202 35.08 4.95 -29.55
C LYS A 202 36.02 3.77 -29.81
N ILE A 203 35.48 2.57 -30.02
CA ILE A 203 36.23 1.36 -30.36
C ILE A 203 36.98 1.57 -31.69
N LEU A 204 36.26 1.98 -32.73
CA LEU A 204 36.82 2.21 -34.05
C LEU A 204 37.96 3.26 -33.99
N ALA A 205 37.78 4.36 -33.25
CA ALA A 205 38.79 5.38 -33.07
C ALA A 205 40.05 4.82 -32.41
N ILE A 206 39.91 4.02 -31.35
CA ILE A 206 41.04 3.39 -30.64
C ILE A 206 41.80 2.45 -31.57
N VAL A 207 41.07 1.57 -32.27
CA VAL A 207 41.69 0.63 -33.22
C VAL A 207 42.41 1.38 -34.36
N PHE A 208 41.74 2.39 -34.93
CA PHE A 208 42.31 3.20 -36.01
C PHE A 208 43.56 3.98 -35.58
N ILE A 209 43.53 4.62 -34.40
CA ILE A 209 44.68 5.34 -33.86
C ILE A 209 45.84 4.37 -33.59
N SER A 210 45.58 3.18 -33.01
CA SER A 210 46.60 2.16 -32.77
C SER A 210 47.24 1.67 -34.07
N LEU A 211 46.43 1.47 -35.14
CA LEU A 211 46.94 1.10 -36.45
C LEU A 211 47.81 2.19 -37.10
N ILE A 212 47.37 3.47 -37.00
CA ILE A 212 48.14 4.60 -37.52
C ILE A 212 49.46 4.73 -36.77
N ILE A 213 49.46 4.62 -35.42
CA ILE A 213 50.72 4.67 -34.63
C ILE A 213 51.66 3.54 -35.05
N ALA A 214 51.14 2.31 -35.19
CA ALA A 214 51.93 1.19 -35.64
C ALA A 214 52.53 1.42 -37.05
N ALA A 215 51.72 1.94 -37.99
CA ALA A 215 52.16 2.26 -39.33
C ALA A 215 53.25 3.36 -39.34
N LEU A 216 53.04 4.45 -38.58
CA LEU A 216 54.00 5.56 -38.45
C LEU A 216 55.29 5.14 -37.74
N LEU A 217 55.26 4.15 -36.87
CA LEU A 217 56.45 3.61 -36.22
C LEU A 217 57.25 2.68 -37.14
N ILE A 218 56.59 1.78 -37.86
CA ILE A 218 57.25 0.69 -38.60
C ILE A 218 57.73 1.13 -39.98
N ALA A 219 56.89 1.84 -40.76
CA ALA A 219 57.21 2.16 -42.16
C ALA A 219 58.44 3.07 -42.31
N PRO A 220 58.61 4.15 -41.52
CA PRO A 220 59.83 5.01 -41.63
C PRO A 220 61.11 4.31 -41.22
N ILE A 221 61.08 3.42 -40.22
CA ILE A 221 62.25 2.64 -39.81
C ILE A 221 62.73 1.75 -40.95
N GLY A 222 61.82 1.02 -41.58
CA GLY A 222 62.13 0.19 -42.73
C GLY A 222 62.79 0.99 -43.87
N TYR A 223 62.21 2.17 -44.20
CA TYR A 223 62.73 3.05 -45.22
C TYR A 223 64.13 3.61 -44.86
N HIS A 224 64.27 4.14 -43.63
CA HIS A 224 65.55 4.74 -43.17
C HIS A 224 66.66 3.72 -43.19
N GLN A 225 66.53 2.56 -42.63
CA GLN A 225 67.54 1.51 -42.58
C GLN A 225 67.86 0.95 -43.96
N THR A 226 66.85 0.82 -44.86
CA THR A 226 67.09 0.42 -46.25
C THR A 226 67.86 1.48 -47.01
N ALA A 227 67.55 2.77 -46.82
CA ALA A 227 68.34 3.88 -47.45
C ALA A 227 69.80 3.92 -46.96
N ARG A 228 70.05 3.65 -45.67
CA ARG A 228 71.39 3.54 -45.10
C ARG A 228 72.20 2.38 -45.71
N MET A 229 71.54 1.24 -45.94
CA MET A 229 72.18 0.10 -46.62
C MET A 229 72.60 0.39 -48.07
N ILE A 230 71.71 1.08 -48.82
CA ILE A 230 71.97 1.43 -50.23
C ILE A 230 73.03 2.47 -50.39
N SER A 231 73.17 3.41 -49.47
CA SER A 231 74.18 4.48 -49.52
C SER A 231 75.61 4.01 -49.37
N GLY A 232 75.87 2.74 -49.06
CA GLY A 232 77.21 2.07 -49.22
C GLY A 232 78.27 2.44 -48.22
N GLY A 233 77.97 3.30 -47.23
CA GLY A 233 78.97 3.78 -46.26
C GLY A 233 79.01 3.09 -44.90
N HIS A 234 78.16 2.07 -44.69
CA HIS A 234 77.99 1.44 -43.41
C HIS A 234 78.15 -0.08 -43.48
N ASP A 235 78.62 -0.70 -42.37
CA ASP A 235 78.68 -2.14 -42.24
C ASP A 235 77.27 -2.74 -42.26
N SER A 236 76.94 -3.51 -43.30
CA SER A 236 75.60 -4.09 -43.54
C SER A 236 75.11 -4.94 -42.37
N ILE A 237 76.05 -5.61 -41.66
CA ILE A 237 75.70 -6.44 -40.50
C ILE A 237 75.29 -5.55 -39.33
N LYS A 238 75.94 -4.41 -39.11
CA LYS A 238 75.56 -3.47 -38.03
C LYS A 238 74.17 -2.85 -38.27
N VAL A 239 73.94 -2.40 -39.53
CA VAL A 239 72.60 -1.85 -39.91
C VAL A 239 71.47 -2.89 -39.72
N LEU A 240 71.76 -4.16 -40.09
CA LEU A 240 70.78 -5.20 -39.92
C LEU A 240 70.45 -5.50 -38.43
N THR A 241 71.50 -5.50 -37.58
CA THR A 241 71.33 -5.70 -36.13
C THR A 241 70.60 -4.52 -35.50
N GLU A 242 70.89 -3.28 -35.91
CA GLU A 242 70.16 -2.09 -35.46
C GLU A 242 68.66 -2.19 -35.89
N LEU A 243 68.38 -2.58 -37.13
CA LEU A 243 66.99 -2.78 -37.61
C LEU A 243 66.25 -3.84 -36.80
N GLN A 244 66.88 -4.96 -36.47
CA GLN A 244 66.29 -6.00 -35.65
C GLN A 244 65.93 -5.49 -34.25
N ILE A 245 66.87 -4.80 -33.59
CA ILE A 245 66.68 -4.24 -32.26
C ILE A 245 65.53 -3.19 -32.29
N GLN A 246 65.56 -2.28 -33.24
CA GLN A 246 64.57 -1.23 -33.43
C GLN A 246 63.19 -1.82 -33.69
N SER A 247 63.10 -2.83 -34.58
CA SER A 247 61.83 -3.49 -34.88
C SER A 247 61.23 -4.17 -33.67
N VAL A 248 62.06 -4.86 -32.85
CA VAL A 248 61.58 -5.50 -31.61
C VAL A 248 61.13 -4.47 -30.58
N LEU A 249 61.90 -3.41 -30.36
CA LEU A 249 61.53 -2.33 -29.43
C LEU A 249 60.23 -1.64 -29.84
N VAL A 250 60.12 -1.23 -31.09
CA VAL A 250 58.96 -0.52 -31.61
C VAL A 250 57.73 -1.41 -31.60
N THR A 251 57.87 -2.68 -31.99
CA THR A 251 56.76 -3.63 -31.94
C THR A 251 56.32 -3.88 -30.50
N GLY A 252 57.26 -4.05 -29.57
CA GLY A 252 56.99 -4.19 -28.15
C GLY A 252 56.22 -3.01 -27.57
N PHE A 253 56.66 -1.78 -27.92
CA PHE A 253 55.96 -0.55 -27.52
C PHE A 253 54.56 -0.44 -28.12
N ALA A 254 54.40 -0.73 -29.41
CA ALA A 254 53.08 -0.69 -30.06
C ALA A 254 52.09 -1.65 -29.43
N ILE A 255 52.54 -2.87 -29.12
CA ILE A 255 51.74 -3.88 -28.42
C ILE A 255 51.36 -3.41 -27.00
N LEU A 256 52.34 -2.93 -26.22
CA LEU A 256 52.12 -2.43 -24.88
C LEU A 256 51.12 -1.28 -24.85
N PHE A 257 51.25 -0.34 -25.78
CA PHE A 257 50.33 0.77 -25.94
C PHE A 257 48.93 0.30 -26.29
N GLY A 258 48.78 -0.59 -27.28
CA GLY A 258 47.51 -1.16 -27.68
C GLY A 258 46.81 -1.89 -26.55
N ILE A 259 47.55 -2.73 -25.80
CA ILE A 259 47.03 -3.41 -24.61
C ILE A 259 46.62 -2.41 -23.53
N SER A 260 47.44 -1.37 -23.28
CA SER A 260 47.11 -0.33 -22.30
C SER A 260 45.80 0.41 -22.65
N LEU A 261 45.66 0.81 -23.92
CA LEU A 261 44.46 1.48 -24.40
C LEU A 261 43.23 0.56 -24.32
N ALA A 262 43.37 -0.67 -24.76
CA ALA A 262 42.30 -1.68 -24.70
C ALA A 262 41.87 -1.96 -23.26
N PHE A 263 42.81 -2.06 -22.33
CA PHE A 263 42.57 -2.28 -20.92
C PHE A 263 41.78 -1.14 -20.28
N PHE A 264 42.23 0.12 -20.45
CA PHE A 264 41.52 1.28 -19.89
C PHE A 264 40.15 1.45 -20.52
N PHE A 265 40.03 1.21 -21.82
CA PHE A 265 38.74 1.30 -22.52
C PHE A 265 37.78 0.20 -22.10
N SER A 266 38.22 -1.07 -22.03
CA SER A 266 37.39 -2.19 -21.57
C SER A 266 36.80 -1.91 -20.21
N ARG A 267 37.60 -1.36 -19.30
CA ARG A 267 37.09 -0.98 -17.97
C ARG A 267 36.13 0.19 -17.98
N SER A 268 36.23 1.10 -18.91
CA SER A 268 35.28 2.21 -19.03
C SER A 268 33.85 1.73 -19.38
N ILE A 269 33.74 0.51 -19.90
CA ILE A 269 32.44 -0.16 -20.20
C ILE A 269 32.07 -1.16 -19.12
N ALA A 270 33.04 -1.99 -18.72
CA ALA A 270 32.78 -3.11 -17.79
C ALA A 270 32.38 -2.64 -16.38
N ASP A 271 33.06 -1.61 -15.85
CA ASP A 271 32.81 -1.11 -14.50
C ASP A 271 31.37 -0.56 -14.32
N PRO A 272 30.83 0.30 -15.22
CA PRO A 272 29.43 0.75 -15.15
C PRO A 272 28.41 -0.38 -15.35
N LEU A 273 28.69 -1.36 -16.22
CA LEU A 273 27.82 -2.51 -16.42
C LEU A 273 27.75 -3.39 -15.16
N GLN A 274 28.85 -3.60 -14.48
CA GLN A 274 28.89 -4.33 -13.23
C GLN A 274 28.11 -3.61 -12.13
N GLN A 275 28.26 -2.28 -12.00
CA GLN A 275 27.46 -1.48 -11.04
C GLN A 275 25.97 -1.57 -11.34
N LEU A 276 25.61 -1.62 -12.61
CA LEU A 276 24.22 -1.76 -13.05
C LEU A 276 23.68 -3.14 -12.65
N LEU A 277 24.48 -4.20 -12.84
CA LEU A 277 24.12 -5.56 -12.44
C LEU A 277 23.94 -5.68 -10.92
N GLU A 278 24.84 -5.12 -10.13
CA GLU A 278 24.74 -5.09 -8.67
C GLU A 278 23.48 -4.32 -8.22
N SER A 279 23.13 -3.25 -8.94
CA SER A 279 21.91 -2.48 -8.66
C SER A 279 20.64 -3.25 -9.01
N PHE A 280 20.65 -4.06 -10.07
CA PHE A 280 19.53 -4.98 -10.38
C PHE A 280 19.33 -6.00 -9.26
N GLN A 281 20.42 -6.59 -8.73
CA GLN A 281 20.32 -7.54 -7.61
C GLN A 281 19.73 -6.90 -6.34
N LYS A 282 20.08 -5.65 -6.04
CA LYS A 282 19.49 -4.91 -4.91
C LYS A 282 18.00 -4.66 -5.10
N VAL A 283 17.59 -4.30 -6.31
CA VAL A 283 16.17 -4.10 -6.64
C VAL A 283 15.41 -5.43 -6.57
N GLU A 284 16.00 -6.53 -7.04
CA GLU A 284 15.43 -7.88 -6.90
C GLU A 284 15.23 -8.26 -5.43
N SER A 285 16.13 -7.85 -4.54
CA SER A 285 15.98 -8.02 -3.09
C SER A 285 15.01 -7.04 -2.41
N GLY A 286 14.34 -6.17 -3.19
CA GLY A 286 13.31 -5.25 -2.70
C GLY A 286 13.79 -3.82 -2.41
N ASP A 287 15.08 -3.49 -2.61
CA ASP A 287 15.58 -2.13 -2.40
C ASP A 287 15.30 -1.25 -3.63
N LEU A 288 14.14 -0.61 -3.65
CA LEU A 288 13.76 0.36 -4.68
C LEU A 288 14.40 1.76 -4.49
N SER A 289 15.18 1.97 -3.44
CA SER A 289 15.90 3.24 -3.23
C SER A 289 17.19 3.32 -4.03
N THR A 290 17.71 2.18 -4.51
CA THR A 290 18.96 2.08 -5.28
C THR A 290 18.86 2.86 -6.58
N ARG A 291 19.92 3.63 -6.88
CA ARG A 291 20.07 4.36 -8.16
C ARG A 291 21.46 4.11 -8.73
N VAL A 292 21.55 4.02 -10.06
CA VAL A 292 22.80 3.86 -10.79
C VAL A 292 23.30 5.22 -11.23
N ALA A 293 24.57 5.50 -10.98
CA ALA A 293 25.20 6.74 -11.40
C ALA A 293 25.37 6.78 -12.93
N VAL A 294 25.00 7.90 -13.55
CA VAL A 294 25.21 8.15 -14.98
C VAL A 294 26.57 8.79 -15.17
N VAL A 295 27.54 8.01 -15.58
CA VAL A 295 28.97 8.45 -15.61
C VAL A 295 29.49 8.72 -17.01
N SER A 296 28.80 8.31 -18.06
CA SER A 296 29.21 8.52 -19.46
C SER A 296 28.03 9.03 -20.33
N SER A 297 28.28 9.27 -21.64
CA SER A 297 27.24 9.71 -22.60
C SER A 297 26.84 8.65 -23.61
N ASP A 298 27.31 7.44 -23.43
CA ASP A 298 27.12 6.33 -24.35
C ASP A 298 25.87 5.48 -24.01
N GLU A 299 25.75 4.34 -24.67
CA GLU A 299 24.64 3.42 -24.53
C GLU A 299 24.51 2.87 -23.12
N VAL A 300 25.61 2.68 -22.39
CA VAL A 300 25.59 2.17 -20.99
C VAL A 300 24.94 3.18 -20.06
N SER A 301 25.24 4.44 -20.22
CA SER A 301 24.60 5.51 -19.42
C SER A 301 23.12 5.67 -19.75
N ARG A 302 22.75 5.50 -21.02
CA ARG A 302 21.31 5.47 -21.39
C ARG A 302 20.58 4.31 -20.70
N LEU A 303 21.21 3.15 -20.60
CA LEU A 303 20.67 2.02 -19.86
C LEU A 303 20.49 2.34 -18.38
N ALA A 304 21.49 2.98 -17.74
CA ALA A 304 21.39 3.45 -16.36
C ALA A 304 20.23 4.43 -16.14
N ILE A 305 19.99 5.34 -17.10
CA ILE A 305 18.87 6.28 -17.06
C ILE A 305 17.52 5.54 -17.13
N TYR A 306 17.37 4.63 -18.09
CA TYR A 306 16.14 3.85 -18.21
C TYR A 306 15.89 2.97 -16.97
N PHE A 307 16.96 2.39 -16.40
CA PHE A 307 16.89 1.67 -15.14
C PHE A 307 16.37 2.58 -14.02
N ASN A 308 17.00 3.74 -13.79
CA ASN A 308 16.57 4.67 -12.74
C ASN A 308 15.12 5.13 -12.90
N ARG A 309 14.67 5.37 -14.14
CA ARG A 309 13.28 5.72 -14.44
C ARG A 309 12.32 4.58 -14.15
N MET A 310 12.70 3.35 -14.50
CA MET A 310 11.91 2.17 -14.20
C MET A 310 11.74 1.99 -12.69
N ILE A 311 12.82 2.14 -11.91
CA ILE A 311 12.78 2.02 -10.45
C ILE A 311 11.93 3.12 -9.82
N ALA A 312 12.05 4.36 -10.28
CA ALA A 312 11.20 5.46 -9.81
C ALA A 312 9.71 5.14 -10.02
N ARG A 313 9.36 4.63 -11.22
CA ARG A 313 7.98 4.27 -11.51
C ARG A 313 7.46 3.07 -10.69
N LEU A 314 8.33 2.09 -10.40
CA LEU A 314 7.99 0.98 -9.50
C LEU A 314 7.75 1.47 -8.07
N GLN A 315 8.56 2.38 -7.58
CA GLN A 315 8.43 3.00 -6.26
C GLN A 315 7.11 3.79 -6.14
N ASP A 316 6.78 4.59 -7.16
CA ASP A 316 5.50 5.33 -7.21
C ASP A 316 4.29 4.39 -7.21
N LEU A 317 4.36 3.30 -7.99
CA LEU A 317 3.30 2.30 -8.03
C LEU A 317 3.15 1.57 -6.70
N GLN A 318 4.26 1.19 -6.05
CA GLN A 318 4.24 0.55 -4.74
C GLN A 318 3.61 1.46 -3.69
N SER A 319 4.08 2.72 -3.61
CA SER A 319 3.54 3.70 -2.65
C SER A 319 2.05 3.98 -2.88
N GLY A 320 1.63 4.05 -4.15
CA GLY A 320 0.22 4.19 -4.51
C GLY A 320 -0.62 2.98 -4.10
N LEU A 321 -0.07 1.77 -4.27
CA LEU A 321 -0.75 0.53 -3.85
C LEU A 321 -0.86 0.43 -2.33
N GLU A 322 0.23 0.74 -1.60
CA GLU A 322 0.24 0.75 -0.13
C GLU A 322 -0.82 1.70 0.42
N LYS A 323 -0.90 2.92 -0.12
CA LYS A 323 -1.91 3.91 0.25
C LYS A 323 -3.33 3.40 -0.03
N MET A 324 -3.55 2.79 -1.20
CA MET A 324 -4.86 2.23 -1.57
C MET A 324 -5.26 1.07 -0.64
N VAL A 325 -4.31 0.20 -0.25
CA VAL A 325 -4.55 -0.89 0.69
C VAL A 325 -4.88 -0.34 2.08
N GLU A 326 -4.17 0.70 2.54
CA GLU A 326 -4.45 1.34 3.82
C GLU A 326 -5.86 1.96 3.85
N GLU A 327 -6.23 2.73 2.82
CA GLU A 327 -7.56 3.31 2.67
C GLU A 327 -8.65 2.22 2.64
N ARG A 328 -8.44 1.14 1.87
CA ARG A 328 -9.39 0.01 1.81
C ARG A 328 -9.52 -0.72 3.14
N THR A 329 -8.39 -0.91 3.84
CA THR A 329 -8.40 -1.57 5.14
C THR A 329 -9.13 -0.74 6.20
N ALA A 330 -8.94 0.58 6.19
CA ALA A 330 -9.65 1.49 7.08
C ALA A 330 -11.17 1.45 6.83
N GLN A 331 -11.61 1.49 5.56
CA GLN A 331 -13.02 1.36 5.18
C GLN A 331 -13.63 0.03 5.65
N LEU A 332 -12.94 -1.09 5.41
CA LEU A 332 -13.41 -2.42 5.85
C LEU A 332 -13.52 -2.52 7.37
N LYS A 333 -12.58 -1.93 8.11
CA LYS A 333 -12.65 -1.87 9.58
C LYS A 333 -13.87 -1.10 10.06
N ALA A 334 -14.16 0.07 9.47
CA ALA A 334 -15.31 0.88 9.83
C ALA A 334 -16.64 0.13 9.56
N ILE A 335 -16.78 -0.51 8.39
CA ILE A 335 -17.96 -1.33 8.06
C ILE A 335 -18.13 -2.48 9.06
N ASN A 336 -17.03 -3.20 9.36
CA ASN A 336 -17.08 -4.32 10.31
C ASN A 336 -17.43 -3.87 11.72
N GLU A 337 -16.96 -2.69 12.17
CA GLU A 337 -17.29 -2.16 13.49
C GLU A 337 -18.77 -1.80 13.59
N VAL A 338 -19.34 -1.15 12.58
CA VAL A 338 -20.80 -0.91 12.53
C VAL A 338 -21.57 -2.23 12.55
N GLY A 339 -21.15 -3.20 11.74
CA GLY A 339 -21.77 -4.52 11.73
C GLY A 339 -21.70 -5.25 13.07
N ARG A 340 -20.55 -5.20 13.75
CA ARG A 340 -20.33 -5.79 15.07
C ARG A 340 -21.22 -5.15 16.14
N VAL A 341 -21.27 -3.84 16.17
CA VAL A 341 -22.14 -3.07 17.09
C VAL A 341 -23.59 -3.38 16.80
N ALA A 342 -23.99 -3.35 15.53
CA ALA A 342 -25.36 -3.61 15.12
C ALA A 342 -25.84 -5.01 15.52
N THR A 343 -25.00 -6.04 15.47
CA THR A 343 -25.38 -7.42 15.82
C THR A 343 -25.32 -7.71 17.32
N SER A 344 -24.63 -6.90 18.12
CA SER A 344 -24.47 -7.12 19.56
C SER A 344 -25.58 -6.52 20.42
N ILE A 345 -26.33 -5.53 19.90
CA ILE A 345 -27.37 -4.81 20.63
C ILE A 345 -28.72 -5.40 20.26
N LEU A 346 -29.42 -5.93 21.24
CA LEU A 346 -30.76 -6.56 21.08
C LEU A 346 -31.92 -5.62 21.42
N ASP A 347 -31.62 -4.40 21.88
CA ASP A 347 -32.60 -3.35 22.08
C ASP A 347 -32.64 -2.44 20.84
N PRO A 348 -33.79 -2.31 20.14
CA PRO A 348 -33.88 -1.53 18.93
C PRO A 348 -33.56 -0.03 19.11
N ASP A 349 -33.98 0.55 20.23
CA ASP A 349 -33.78 1.98 20.48
C ASP A 349 -32.30 2.28 20.80
N GLU A 350 -31.65 1.42 21.60
CA GLU A 350 -30.21 1.51 21.88
C GLU A 350 -29.39 1.28 20.60
N LEU A 351 -29.81 0.32 19.76
CA LEU A 351 -29.16 0.04 18.48
C LEU A 351 -29.20 1.27 17.55
N ILE A 352 -30.37 1.87 17.37
CA ILE A 352 -30.56 3.06 16.53
C ILE A 352 -29.67 4.20 17.02
N ASN A 353 -29.72 4.49 18.32
CA ASN A 353 -28.89 5.52 18.93
C ASN A 353 -27.40 5.30 18.63
N ARG A 354 -26.89 4.11 18.93
CA ARG A 354 -25.46 3.80 18.73
C ARG A 354 -25.03 3.88 17.27
N VAL A 355 -25.87 3.41 16.34
CA VAL A 355 -25.57 3.44 14.90
C VAL A 355 -25.49 4.87 14.36
N VAL A 356 -26.45 5.75 14.68
CA VAL A 356 -26.42 7.12 14.16
C VAL A 356 -25.20 7.89 14.65
N TYR A 357 -24.80 7.70 15.91
CA TYR A 357 -23.57 8.31 16.44
C TYR A 357 -22.30 7.72 15.82
N LEU A 358 -22.25 6.40 15.65
CA LEU A 358 -21.09 5.75 15.05
C LEU A 358 -20.85 6.23 13.59
N ILE A 359 -21.92 6.41 12.81
CA ILE A 359 -21.81 6.92 11.44
C ILE A 359 -21.21 8.34 11.41
N THR A 360 -21.62 9.21 12.32
CA THR A 360 -21.04 10.57 12.37
C THR A 360 -19.61 10.59 12.91
N GLU A 361 -19.28 9.77 13.91
CA GLU A 361 -17.96 9.74 14.54
C GLU A 361 -16.90 9.13 13.61
N GLU A 362 -17.19 7.97 13.00
CA GLU A 362 -16.20 7.23 12.19
C GLU A 362 -16.02 7.80 10.78
N PHE A 363 -17.10 8.37 10.19
CA PHE A 363 -17.04 8.89 8.82
C PHE A 363 -17.00 10.42 8.75
N GLY A 364 -17.11 11.10 9.88
CA GLY A 364 -17.00 12.57 9.96
C GLY A 364 -18.14 13.32 9.28
N TYR A 365 -19.32 12.71 9.15
CA TYR A 365 -20.49 13.36 8.59
C TYR A 365 -21.09 14.38 9.58
N TYR A 366 -21.73 15.41 9.03
CA TYR A 366 -22.29 16.52 9.80
C TYR A 366 -23.49 16.08 10.65
N TYR A 367 -24.34 15.19 10.12
CA TYR A 367 -25.55 14.72 10.78
C TYR A 367 -25.92 13.34 10.22
N SER A 368 -26.49 12.48 11.08
CA SER A 368 -27.13 11.25 10.64
C SER A 368 -28.42 10.99 11.45
N ALA A 369 -29.40 10.36 10.81
CA ALA A 369 -30.70 10.06 11.40
C ALA A 369 -31.29 8.74 10.88
N ILE A 370 -32.08 8.06 11.69
CA ILE A 370 -32.86 6.89 11.28
C ILE A 370 -34.33 7.19 11.43
N TYR A 371 -35.04 7.04 10.32
CA TYR A 371 -36.49 7.12 10.24
C TYR A 371 -37.06 5.73 10.03
N LEU A 372 -38.04 5.30 10.87
CA LEU A 372 -38.76 4.04 10.70
C LEU A 372 -40.17 4.29 10.23
N LEU A 373 -40.65 3.38 9.39
CA LEU A 373 -41.98 3.43 8.81
C LEU A 373 -43.00 2.94 9.85
N GLU A 374 -44.08 3.71 10.03
CA GLU A 374 -45.20 3.28 10.87
C GLU A 374 -46.01 2.12 10.23
N GLN A 375 -46.80 1.41 11.01
CA GLN A 375 -47.63 0.29 10.52
C GLN A 375 -48.59 0.65 9.39
N THR A 376 -48.93 1.93 9.26
CA THR A 376 -49.83 2.43 8.22
C THR A 376 -49.16 2.75 6.90
N ASP A 377 -47.83 2.63 6.82
CA ASP A 377 -46.98 3.00 5.68
C ASP A 377 -47.13 4.46 5.18
N LYS A 378 -47.82 5.31 5.94
CA LYS A 378 -48.06 6.72 5.58
C LYS A 378 -47.01 7.67 6.13
N TRP A 379 -46.46 7.32 7.28
CA TRP A 379 -45.56 8.19 8.03
C TRP A 379 -44.23 7.49 8.31
N ALA A 380 -43.14 8.20 8.15
CA ALA A 380 -41.81 7.85 8.61
C ALA A 380 -41.49 8.66 9.87
N GLU A 381 -41.36 8.01 11.00
CA GLU A 381 -41.05 8.63 12.30
C GLU A 381 -39.56 8.66 12.54
N LEU A 382 -39.04 9.80 12.98
CA LEU A 382 -37.66 9.91 13.43
C LEU A 382 -37.50 9.13 14.75
N LYS A 383 -36.64 8.12 14.74
CA LYS A 383 -36.31 7.34 15.93
C LYS A 383 -35.16 7.89 16.70
N ASP A 384 -34.05 8.23 15.98
CA ASP A 384 -32.95 8.95 16.58
C ASP A 384 -32.12 9.70 15.52
N ALA A 385 -31.36 10.70 15.98
CA ALA A 385 -30.46 11.49 15.13
C ALA A 385 -29.38 12.17 15.97
N THR A 386 -28.26 12.53 15.31
CA THR A 386 -27.11 13.11 15.96
C THR A 386 -27.23 14.61 16.20
N GLY A 387 -26.51 15.12 17.19
CA GLY A 387 -26.36 16.54 17.48
C GLY A 387 -27.59 17.21 18.08
N GLU A 388 -27.52 18.54 18.22
CA GLU A 388 -28.61 19.35 18.82
C GLU A 388 -29.88 19.31 17.95
N ALA A 389 -29.72 19.31 16.63
CA ALA A 389 -30.84 19.18 15.70
C ALA A 389 -31.59 17.85 15.91
N GLY A 390 -30.85 16.75 16.10
CA GLY A 390 -31.41 15.44 16.39
C GLY A 390 -32.19 15.42 17.69
N ARG A 391 -31.66 16.04 18.74
CA ARG A 391 -32.33 16.16 20.05
C ARG A 391 -33.68 16.90 19.93
N VAL A 392 -33.68 18.07 19.29
CA VAL A 392 -34.89 18.88 19.12
C VAL A 392 -35.96 18.14 18.29
N LEU A 393 -35.56 17.50 17.20
CA LEU A 393 -36.47 16.74 16.33
C LEU A 393 -37.04 15.52 17.04
N LYS A 394 -36.24 14.80 17.84
CA LYS A 394 -36.68 13.64 18.62
C LYS A 394 -37.66 14.05 19.71
N GLU A 395 -37.40 15.12 20.46
CA GLU A 395 -38.31 15.65 21.49
C GLU A 395 -39.67 16.08 20.91
N SER A 396 -39.68 16.62 19.68
CA SER A 396 -40.91 17.00 18.98
C SER A 396 -41.67 15.82 18.35
N LYS A 397 -41.16 14.57 18.47
CA LYS A 397 -41.68 13.39 17.78
C LYS A 397 -41.87 13.63 16.29
N TYR A 398 -40.78 14.15 15.66
CA TYR A 398 -40.84 14.55 14.26
C TYR A 398 -41.14 13.36 13.35
N ARG A 399 -42.05 13.55 12.40
CA ARG A 399 -42.45 12.57 11.40
C ARG A 399 -42.66 13.21 10.05
N LEU A 400 -42.38 12.45 9.01
CA LEU A 400 -42.50 12.86 7.62
C LEU A 400 -43.58 12.02 6.93
N GLU A 401 -44.39 12.68 6.14
CA GLU A 401 -45.36 11.95 5.28
C GLU A 401 -44.61 11.39 4.07
N VAL A 402 -44.68 10.07 3.90
CA VAL A 402 -43.94 9.32 2.87
C VAL A 402 -44.30 9.78 1.46
N ASN A 403 -45.55 10.17 1.23
CA ASN A 403 -46.05 10.58 -0.10
C ASN A 403 -45.76 12.03 -0.45
N ARG A 404 -45.28 12.85 0.48
CA ARG A 404 -44.83 14.23 0.16
C ARG A 404 -43.46 14.25 -0.52
N PRO A 405 -43.18 15.32 -1.31
CA PRO A 405 -41.87 15.48 -1.94
C PRO A 405 -40.79 15.79 -0.89
N ASN A 406 -40.15 14.74 -0.38
CA ASN A 406 -38.96 14.76 0.48
C ASN A 406 -38.06 13.59 0.10
N ILE A 407 -36.77 13.67 0.43
CA ILE A 407 -35.76 12.67 0.04
C ILE A 407 -36.06 11.33 0.71
N ILE A 408 -36.42 11.32 2.00
CA ILE A 408 -36.70 10.12 2.80
C ILE A 408 -37.91 9.37 2.24
N GLY A 409 -39.03 10.09 1.96
CA GLY A 409 -40.20 9.49 1.34
C GLY A 409 -39.91 8.94 -0.06
N LYS A 410 -39.06 9.62 -0.85
CA LYS A 410 -38.64 9.14 -2.15
C LYS A 410 -37.81 7.85 -2.02
N THR A 411 -36.87 7.81 -1.08
CA THR A 411 -36.04 6.62 -0.78
C THR A 411 -36.91 5.43 -0.39
N ILE A 412 -37.86 5.63 0.51
CA ILE A 412 -38.78 4.56 0.97
C ILE A 412 -39.62 4.00 -0.21
N ARG A 413 -40.22 4.87 -1.03
CA ARG A 413 -41.04 4.47 -2.17
C ARG A 413 -40.23 3.79 -3.27
N SER A 414 -39.05 4.32 -3.60
CA SER A 414 -38.22 3.78 -4.70
C SER A 414 -37.39 2.56 -4.28
N ARG A 415 -37.16 2.36 -2.97
CA ARG A 415 -36.23 1.37 -2.40
C ARG A 415 -34.80 1.53 -2.94
N GLN A 416 -34.44 2.74 -3.32
CA GLN A 416 -33.13 3.08 -3.84
C GLN A 416 -32.56 4.27 -3.11
N ALA A 417 -31.24 4.30 -2.95
CA ALA A 417 -30.55 5.45 -2.40
C ALA A 417 -30.87 6.71 -3.21
N GLN A 418 -31.18 7.80 -2.53
CA GLN A 418 -31.39 9.12 -3.11
C GLN A 418 -30.32 10.07 -2.63
N ILE A 419 -29.82 10.91 -3.53
CA ILE A 419 -28.79 11.89 -3.20
C ILE A 419 -29.28 13.26 -3.66
N TRP A 420 -29.22 14.21 -2.77
CA TRP A 420 -29.45 15.62 -3.04
C TRP A 420 -28.18 16.42 -2.79
N MET A 421 -27.85 17.37 -3.69
CA MET A 421 -26.68 18.22 -3.63
C MET A 421 -27.08 19.66 -3.94
N ASP A 422 -26.36 20.62 -3.37
CA ASP A 422 -26.56 22.05 -3.63
C ASP A 422 -25.79 22.56 -4.84
N VAL A 423 -25.03 21.70 -5.53
CA VAL A 423 -24.24 22.01 -6.72
C VAL A 423 -24.54 21.07 -7.88
N GLY A 424 -24.36 21.53 -9.12
CA GLY A 424 -24.55 20.76 -10.35
C GLY A 424 -25.86 21.03 -11.07
N GLU A 425 -26.14 20.27 -12.14
CA GLU A 425 -27.34 20.47 -13.00
C GLU A 425 -28.68 20.25 -12.27
N ASN A 426 -28.69 19.44 -11.20
CA ASN A 426 -29.85 19.12 -10.37
C ASN A 426 -29.71 19.64 -8.93
N ALA A 427 -29.11 20.81 -8.77
CA ALA A 427 -28.88 21.40 -7.44
C ALA A 427 -30.21 21.59 -6.68
N VAL A 428 -30.24 21.15 -5.42
CA VAL A 428 -31.37 21.32 -4.49
C VAL A 428 -30.97 22.36 -3.44
N ARG A 429 -31.84 23.34 -3.23
CA ARG A 429 -31.65 24.27 -2.12
C ARG A 429 -32.11 23.64 -0.82
N PHE A 430 -31.18 23.47 0.10
CA PHE A 430 -31.47 22.97 1.44
C PHE A 430 -32.00 24.14 2.31
N ASP A 431 -33.20 23.99 2.83
CA ASP A 431 -33.83 24.95 3.74
C ASP A 431 -34.23 24.22 5.03
N TYR A 432 -33.21 23.75 5.73
CA TYR A 432 -33.34 23.07 7.02
C TYR A 432 -32.94 24.03 8.16
N PRO A 433 -33.90 24.66 8.87
CA PRO A 433 -33.58 25.63 9.93
C PRO A 433 -32.65 25.09 11.01
N LEU A 434 -32.75 23.79 11.32
CA LEU A 434 -31.94 23.10 12.32
C LEU A 434 -30.61 22.55 11.76
N LEU A 435 -30.47 22.44 10.43
CA LEU A 435 -29.29 21.91 9.75
C LEU A 435 -28.78 22.88 8.66
N PRO A 436 -28.40 24.12 9.02
CA PRO A 436 -28.10 25.21 8.06
C PRO A 436 -26.81 24.97 7.25
N TYR A 437 -25.95 24.06 7.68
CA TYR A 437 -24.66 23.78 7.00
C TYR A 437 -24.74 22.60 6.02
N THR A 438 -25.93 22.03 5.76
CA THR A 438 -26.08 20.94 4.80
C THR A 438 -25.77 21.41 3.38
N ARG A 439 -24.81 20.77 2.70
CA ARG A 439 -24.42 20.98 1.31
C ARG A 439 -24.67 19.76 0.43
N SER A 440 -24.73 18.59 1.04
CA SER A 440 -25.15 17.36 0.39
C SER A 440 -25.85 16.43 1.39
N GLU A 441 -26.81 15.66 0.90
CA GLU A 441 -27.65 14.75 1.68
C GLU A 441 -27.81 13.43 0.92
N ILE A 442 -27.69 12.32 1.62
CA ILE A 442 -27.97 11.00 1.10
C ILE A 442 -28.96 10.28 2.01
N SER A 443 -30.02 9.73 1.41
CA SER A 443 -30.98 8.89 2.10
C SER A 443 -30.94 7.48 1.54
N LEU A 444 -30.76 6.49 2.43
CA LEU A 444 -30.51 5.09 2.12
C LEU A 444 -31.66 4.23 2.65
N PRO A 445 -32.25 3.32 1.86
CA PRO A 445 -33.35 2.49 2.31
C PRO A 445 -32.86 1.45 3.31
N LEU A 446 -33.63 1.29 4.40
CA LEU A 446 -33.49 0.21 5.37
C LEU A 446 -34.51 -0.87 5.03
N TYR A 447 -34.08 -2.02 4.49
CA TYR A 447 -34.97 -3.10 4.09
C TYR A 447 -34.40 -4.48 4.40
N VAL A 448 -35.32 -5.45 4.67
CA VAL A 448 -34.97 -6.85 4.86
C VAL A 448 -35.87 -7.69 3.95
N GLY A 449 -35.27 -8.37 2.98
CA GLY A 449 -36.02 -9.03 1.91
C GLY A 449 -36.88 -8.01 1.14
N ASP A 450 -38.18 -8.25 1.06
CA ASP A 450 -39.13 -7.35 0.39
C ASP A 450 -39.74 -6.28 1.32
N ARG A 451 -39.40 -6.30 2.60
CA ARG A 451 -39.98 -5.40 3.58
C ARG A 451 -39.08 -4.18 3.77
N ILE A 452 -39.62 -2.97 3.52
CA ILE A 452 -38.98 -1.72 3.87
C ILE A 452 -39.26 -1.39 5.35
N LEU A 453 -38.20 -1.08 6.11
CA LEU A 453 -38.32 -0.72 7.53
C LEU A 453 -38.29 0.80 7.70
N GLY A 454 -37.62 1.53 6.79
CA GLY A 454 -37.47 2.93 6.90
C GLY A 454 -36.33 3.48 6.03
N ALA A 455 -35.64 4.50 6.49
CA ALA A 455 -34.49 5.08 5.82
C ALA A 455 -33.43 5.57 6.82
N LEU A 456 -32.18 5.42 6.45
CA LEU A 456 -31.02 6.07 7.05
C LEU A 456 -30.73 7.35 6.26
N ASP A 457 -30.64 8.46 6.94
CA ASP A 457 -30.41 9.78 6.37
C ASP A 457 -29.10 10.35 6.87
N VAL A 458 -28.24 10.86 5.95
CA VAL A 458 -26.90 11.35 6.28
C VAL A 458 -26.65 12.66 5.55
N HIS A 459 -26.21 13.68 6.28
CA HIS A 459 -25.90 15.00 5.74
C HIS A 459 -24.41 15.31 5.87
N SER A 460 -23.89 16.03 4.87
CA SER A 460 -22.54 16.58 4.88
C SER A 460 -22.55 18.10 4.66
N SER A 461 -21.58 18.76 5.28
CA SER A 461 -21.29 20.18 5.04
C SER A 461 -20.40 20.42 3.81
N GLN A 462 -20.01 19.37 3.11
CA GLN A 462 -19.21 19.44 1.89
C GLN A 462 -20.08 19.27 0.65
N GLU A 463 -19.74 20.01 -0.41
CA GLU A 463 -20.35 19.84 -1.73
C GLU A 463 -19.95 18.48 -2.32
N SER A 464 -20.90 17.77 -2.91
CA SER A 464 -20.63 16.47 -3.56
C SER A 464 -19.89 15.48 -2.68
N ALA A 465 -20.21 15.42 -1.38
CA ALA A 465 -19.52 14.59 -0.39
C ALA A 465 -19.63 13.08 -0.63
N PHE A 466 -20.61 12.63 -1.43
CA PHE A 466 -20.91 11.21 -1.60
C PHE A 466 -20.43 10.70 -2.97
N SER A 467 -19.24 10.09 -2.99
CA SER A 467 -18.75 9.36 -4.16
C SER A 467 -19.52 8.06 -4.38
N LYS A 468 -19.37 7.43 -5.55
CA LYS A 468 -19.99 6.10 -5.80
C LYS A 468 -19.58 5.08 -4.76
N GLN A 469 -18.35 5.14 -4.29
CA GLN A 469 -17.80 4.24 -3.28
C GLN A 469 -18.40 4.50 -1.91
N ASP A 470 -18.62 5.75 -1.53
CA ASP A 470 -19.29 6.12 -0.26
C ASP A 470 -20.73 5.63 -0.25
N ILE A 471 -21.44 5.76 -1.37
CA ILE A 471 -22.81 5.28 -1.55
C ILE A 471 -22.87 3.76 -1.33
N GLU A 472 -21.98 2.98 -1.96
CA GLU A 472 -21.92 1.52 -1.79
C GLU A 472 -21.60 1.15 -0.33
N THR A 473 -20.66 1.84 0.29
CA THR A 473 -20.27 1.64 1.68
C THR A 473 -21.44 1.90 2.64
N LEU A 474 -22.06 3.07 2.52
CA LEU A 474 -23.21 3.45 3.36
C LEU A 474 -24.43 2.55 3.11
N GLN A 475 -24.65 2.10 1.87
CA GLN A 475 -25.75 1.15 1.58
C GLN A 475 -25.51 -0.21 2.23
N ASN A 476 -24.28 -0.72 2.22
CA ASN A 476 -23.94 -1.96 2.91
C ASN A 476 -24.14 -1.83 4.42
N MET A 477 -23.80 -0.68 5.00
CA MET A 477 -24.08 -0.39 6.41
C MET A 477 -25.57 -0.30 6.68
N ALA A 478 -26.34 0.41 5.84
CA ALA A 478 -27.79 0.50 5.97
C ALA A 478 -28.46 -0.89 5.91
N ASN A 479 -27.99 -1.76 5.02
CA ASN A 479 -28.48 -3.14 4.94
C ASN A 479 -28.19 -3.93 6.24
N GLN A 480 -26.97 -3.79 6.79
CA GLN A 480 -26.60 -4.46 8.04
C GLN A 480 -27.42 -3.95 9.23
N VAL A 481 -27.63 -2.64 9.29
CA VAL A 481 -28.48 -1.99 10.30
C VAL A 481 -29.91 -2.47 10.19
N ALA A 482 -30.47 -2.56 8.98
CA ALA A 482 -31.84 -3.05 8.75
C ALA A 482 -32.01 -4.47 9.25
N ILE A 483 -31.07 -5.38 8.93
CA ILE A 483 -31.09 -6.77 9.41
C ILE A 483 -31.05 -6.81 10.94
N SER A 484 -30.18 -6.01 11.55
CA SER A 484 -30.01 -5.99 13.00
C SER A 484 -31.23 -5.41 13.72
N LEU A 485 -31.84 -4.38 13.15
CA LEU A 485 -33.10 -3.81 13.66
C LEU A 485 -34.25 -4.83 13.60
N ASP A 486 -34.39 -5.59 12.52
CA ASP A 486 -35.43 -6.60 12.39
C ASP A 486 -35.19 -7.75 13.38
N ASN A 487 -33.93 -8.18 13.57
CA ASN A 487 -33.55 -9.17 14.57
C ASN A 487 -33.85 -8.69 15.99
N ALA A 488 -33.52 -7.47 16.35
CA ALA A 488 -33.79 -6.89 17.67
C ALA A 488 -35.30 -6.80 17.93
N ARG A 489 -36.08 -6.38 16.92
CA ARG A 489 -37.55 -6.36 16.99
C ARG A 489 -38.12 -7.75 17.20
N LEU A 490 -37.71 -8.74 16.39
CA LEU A 490 -38.15 -10.13 16.52
C LEU A 490 -37.80 -10.72 17.89
N PHE A 491 -36.65 -10.38 18.42
CA PHE A 491 -36.21 -10.79 19.74
C PHE A 491 -37.12 -10.21 20.84
N GLN A 492 -37.45 -8.92 20.75
CA GLN A 492 -38.37 -8.27 21.69
C GLN A 492 -39.80 -8.87 21.60
N GLU A 493 -40.35 -9.07 20.39
CA GLU A 493 -41.65 -9.72 20.18
C GLU A 493 -41.65 -11.13 20.78
N THR A 494 -40.62 -11.92 20.55
CA THR A 494 -40.49 -13.27 21.11
C THR A 494 -40.44 -13.23 22.63
N LYS A 495 -39.70 -12.30 23.22
CA LYS A 495 -39.61 -12.10 24.67
C LYS A 495 -40.97 -11.72 25.29
N GLN A 496 -41.70 -10.82 24.63
CA GLN A 496 -43.06 -10.43 25.06
C GLN A 496 -44.04 -11.60 24.99
N ASN A 497 -44.07 -12.30 23.87
CA ASN A 497 -44.93 -13.50 23.69
C ASN A 497 -44.63 -14.58 24.74
N LEU A 498 -43.34 -14.77 25.05
CA LEU A 498 -42.95 -15.73 26.10
C LEU A 498 -43.42 -15.29 27.49
N GLN A 499 -43.35 -13.99 27.79
CA GLN A 499 -43.87 -13.44 29.04
C GLN A 499 -45.40 -13.57 29.14
N GLU A 500 -46.10 -13.25 28.05
CA GLU A 500 -47.55 -13.39 27.98
C GLU A 500 -47.98 -14.86 28.13
N MET A 501 -47.32 -15.77 27.43
CA MET A 501 -47.57 -17.22 27.56
C MET A 501 -47.31 -17.71 28.98
N ARG A 502 -46.27 -17.23 29.65
CA ARG A 502 -46.02 -17.54 31.08
C ARG A 502 -47.14 -17.00 31.98
N HIS A 503 -47.64 -15.80 31.69
CA HIS A 503 -48.73 -15.20 32.45
C HIS A 503 -50.01 -16.01 32.28
N ILE A 504 -50.43 -16.35 31.06
CA ILE A 504 -51.57 -17.19 30.76
C ILE A 504 -51.42 -18.55 31.43
N GLN A 505 -50.26 -19.16 31.37
CA GLN A 505 -50.01 -20.46 32.01
C GLN A 505 -50.16 -20.39 33.53
N LYS A 506 -49.69 -19.30 34.18
CA LYS A 506 -49.87 -19.09 35.62
C LYS A 506 -51.36 -18.93 35.98
N GLN A 507 -52.08 -18.16 35.17
CA GLN A 507 -53.54 -17.98 35.39
C GLN A 507 -54.30 -19.29 35.24
N TYR A 508 -54.04 -20.07 34.20
CA TYR A 508 -54.62 -21.38 33.98
C TYR A 508 -54.39 -22.35 35.16
N LEU A 509 -53.16 -22.45 35.64
CA LEU A 509 -52.79 -23.25 36.78
C LEU A 509 -53.61 -22.82 38.05
N ARG A 510 -53.68 -21.51 38.29
CA ARG A 510 -54.38 -20.95 39.41
C ARG A 510 -55.89 -21.32 39.39
N GLU A 511 -56.55 -21.13 38.24
CA GLU A 511 -58.00 -21.47 38.05
C GLU A 511 -58.21 -22.94 38.20
N ALA A 512 -57.38 -23.81 37.61
CA ALA A 512 -57.48 -25.25 37.73
C ALA A 512 -57.36 -25.76 39.17
N TRP A 513 -56.48 -25.14 39.96
CA TRP A 513 -56.30 -25.50 41.35
C TRP A 513 -57.44 -24.97 42.26
N ILE A 514 -58.00 -23.79 41.98
CA ILE A 514 -59.22 -23.27 42.68
C ILE A 514 -60.41 -24.19 42.44
N ASP A 515 -60.60 -24.64 41.18
CA ASP A 515 -61.73 -25.59 40.88
C ASP A 515 -61.52 -26.93 41.57
N THR A 516 -60.32 -27.46 41.62
CA THR A 516 -60.00 -28.71 42.32
C THR A 516 -60.20 -28.60 43.84
N SER A 517 -59.77 -27.48 44.43
CA SER A 517 -59.94 -27.21 45.85
C SER A 517 -61.42 -27.01 46.20
N SER A 518 -62.25 -26.40 45.33
CA SER A 518 -63.65 -26.18 45.52
C SER A 518 -64.47 -27.48 45.44
N LYS A 519 -64.04 -28.45 44.61
CA LYS A 519 -64.74 -29.77 44.44
C LYS A 519 -64.39 -30.76 45.53
N ASN A 520 -63.12 -30.76 46.01
CA ASN A 520 -62.67 -31.79 46.96
C ASN A 520 -62.56 -31.29 48.41
N GLY A 521 -62.89 -30.01 48.71
CA GLY A 521 -62.68 -29.40 50.03
C GLY A 521 -61.19 -29.22 50.36
N GLU A 522 -60.88 -28.62 51.51
CA GLU A 522 -59.53 -28.61 52.04
C GLU A 522 -59.11 -30.02 52.44
N VAL A 523 -58.23 -30.63 51.67
CA VAL A 523 -57.67 -31.95 51.99
C VAL A 523 -56.48 -31.73 52.93
N SER A 524 -56.68 -31.98 54.20
CA SER A 524 -55.63 -32.03 55.19
C SER A 524 -55.40 -33.48 55.59
N LEU A 525 -54.17 -33.98 55.37
CA LEU A 525 -53.77 -35.31 55.81
C LEU A 525 -52.72 -35.12 56.89
N VAL A 526 -52.98 -35.66 58.07
CA VAL A 526 -52.07 -35.62 59.22
C VAL A 526 -51.55 -37.04 59.46
N ALA A 527 -50.24 -37.19 59.48
CA ALA A 527 -49.60 -38.48 59.84
C ALA A 527 -48.77 -38.29 61.10
N GLY A 528 -48.96 -39.12 62.11
CA GLY A 528 -48.28 -39.08 63.40
C GLY A 528 -49.22 -38.78 64.56
N GLU A 529 -48.78 -39.02 65.81
CA GLU A 529 -49.51 -38.66 67.04
C GLU A 529 -49.34 -37.18 67.35
N ILE A 530 -50.41 -36.40 67.37
CA ILE A 530 -50.41 -34.99 67.74
C ILE A 530 -50.25 -34.89 69.24
N ASN A 531 -49.04 -34.63 69.69
CA ASN A 531 -48.80 -34.32 71.12
C ASN A 531 -48.98 -32.80 71.31
N LYS A 532 -50.11 -32.39 71.88
CA LYS A 532 -50.50 -30.97 71.99
C LYS A 532 -49.70 -30.16 73.01
N ASP A 533 -48.82 -30.81 73.78
CA ASP A 533 -48.14 -30.13 74.89
C ASP A 533 -46.63 -29.80 74.66
N SER A 534 -46.06 -30.12 73.49
CA SER A 534 -44.67 -29.86 73.23
C SER A 534 -44.35 -29.56 71.74
N VAL A 535 -44.89 -28.50 71.19
CA VAL A 535 -44.50 -28.07 69.83
C VAL A 535 -43.38 -27.06 69.99
N ASN A 536 -42.11 -27.48 69.78
CA ASN A 536 -40.97 -26.59 69.86
C ASN A 536 -40.47 -26.08 68.52
N ASN A 537 -40.63 -26.80 67.40
CA ASN A 537 -40.16 -26.36 66.08
C ASN A 537 -41.17 -26.78 65.00
N LEU A 538 -41.85 -25.80 64.38
CA LEU A 538 -42.71 -25.96 63.22
C LEU A 538 -41.94 -25.51 61.98
N ILE A 539 -41.81 -26.41 60.99
CA ILE A 539 -41.21 -26.10 59.68
C ILE A 539 -42.37 -26.16 58.66
N GLU A 540 -42.61 -25.01 58.03
CA GLU A 540 -43.59 -24.87 56.97
C GLU A 540 -42.85 -24.73 55.62
N VAL A 541 -43.12 -25.65 54.71
CA VAL A 541 -42.56 -25.63 53.35
C VAL A 541 -43.69 -25.56 52.34
N PRO A 542 -43.76 -24.50 51.51
CA PRO A 542 -44.83 -24.42 50.49
C PRO A 542 -44.59 -25.48 49.42
N ILE A 543 -45.66 -26.17 49.06
CA ILE A 543 -45.74 -27.08 47.91
C ILE A 543 -45.94 -26.21 46.69
N THR A 544 -44.87 -26.03 45.90
CA THR A 544 -44.85 -25.10 44.76
C THR A 544 -44.78 -25.85 43.44
N LEU A 545 -45.65 -25.48 42.51
CA LEU A 545 -45.64 -25.93 41.11
C LEU A 545 -45.44 -24.74 40.18
N ARG A 546 -44.33 -24.70 39.45
CA ARG A 546 -44.02 -23.60 38.51
C ARG A 546 -44.24 -22.21 39.13
N ASP A 547 -43.61 -21.94 40.28
CA ASP A 547 -43.69 -20.71 41.06
C ASP A 547 -45.07 -20.38 41.65
N GLN A 548 -46.02 -21.31 41.67
CA GLN A 548 -47.32 -21.14 42.29
C GLN A 548 -47.49 -22.09 43.51
N ILE A 549 -47.84 -21.51 44.61
CA ILE A 549 -48.11 -22.31 45.83
C ILE A 549 -49.45 -23.00 45.66
N ILE A 550 -49.43 -24.32 45.64
CA ILE A 550 -50.68 -25.20 45.52
C ILE A 550 -51.04 -25.87 46.84
N GLY A 551 -50.19 -25.79 47.85
CA GLY A 551 -50.39 -26.35 49.17
C GLY A 551 -49.24 -26.03 50.11
N GLN A 552 -49.28 -26.57 51.31
CA GLN A 552 -48.30 -26.39 52.37
C GLN A 552 -48.02 -27.73 53.03
N LEU A 553 -46.74 -28.02 53.22
CA LEU A 553 -46.29 -29.15 54.03
C LEU A 553 -45.76 -28.57 55.37
N SER A 554 -46.40 -28.99 56.44
CA SER A 554 -46.01 -28.58 57.81
C SER A 554 -45.46 -29.80 58.56
N LEU A 555 -44.30 -29.65 59.11
CA LEU A 555 -43.55 -30.64 59.91
C LEU A 555 -43.36 -30.12 61.29
N GLU A 556 -43.80 -30.87 62.29
CA GLU A 556 -43.54 -30.60 63.71
C GLU A 556 -42.43 -31.55 64.18
N THR A 557 -41.37 -30.99 64.78
CA THR A 557 -40.20 -31.74 65.25
C THR A 557 -39.79 -31.30 66.67
N ASP A 558 -39.28 -32.24 67.47
CA ASP A 558 -38.78 -31.94 68.81
C ASP A 558 -37.47 -31.15 68.81
N GLU A 559 -36.63 -31.29 67.79
CA GLU A 559 -35.40 -30.61 67.62
C GLU A 559 -35.38 -29.85 66.27
N ALA A 560 -34.60 -28.75 66.21
CA ALA A 560 -34.39 -27.97 64.99
C ALA A 560 -33.71 -28.84 63.92
N LEU A 561 -34.32 -29.01 62.75
CA LEU A 561 -33.75 -29.76 61.64
C LEU A 561 -32.49 -29.07 61.07
N PRO A 562 -31.38 -29.83 60.86
CA PRO A 562 -30.22 -29.34 60.13
C PRO A 562 -30.53 -28.81 58.76
N LEU A 563 -29.76 -27.90 58.23
CA LEU A 563 -29.97 -27.24 56.94
C LEU A 563 -30.09 -28.25 55.78
N GLU A 564 -29.40 -29.36 55.88
CA GLU A 564 -29.41 -30.46 54.89
C GLU A 564 -30.76 -31.19 54.87
N GLU A 565 -31.30 -31.43 56.01
CA GLU A 565 -32.64 -32.07 56.14
C GLU A 565 -33.77 -31.11 55.74
N GLN A 566 -33.64 -29.81 56.01
CA GLN A 566 -34.61 -28.82 55.49
C GLN A 566 -34.62 -28.78 53.96
N ASN A 567 -33.47 -28.98 53.32
CA ASN A 567 -33.39 -29.07 51.87
C ASN A 567 -34.11 -30.34 51.38
N TRP A 568 -33.94 -31.47 52.01
CA TRP A 568 -34.71 -32.69 51.70
C TRP A 568 -36.22 -32.50 51.77
N VAL A 569 -36.68 -31.82 52.82
CA VAL A 569 -38.12 -31.51 52.92
C VAL A 569 -38.62 -30.63 51.78
N ARG A 570 -37.80 -29.68 51.34
CA ARG A 570 -38.11 -28.82 50.19
C ARG A 570 -38.15 -29.60 48.87
N ASP A 571 -37.18 -30.52 48.67
CA ASP A 571 -37.15 -31.40 47.50
C ASP A 571 -38.35 -32.35 47.49
N ILE A 572 -38.73 -32.89 48.63
CA ILE A 572 -39.93 -33.72 48.77
C ILE A 572 -41.20 -32.91 48.48
N ALA A 573 -41.30 -31.66 48.98
CA ALA A 573 -42.45 -30.79 48.69
C ALA A 573 -42.56 -30.51 47.18
N THR A 574 -41.42 -30.33 46.48
CA THR A 574 -41.36 -30.13 45.03
C THR A 574 -41.81 -31.39 44.27
N GLN A 575 -41.31 -32.55 44.65
CA GLN A 575 -41.72 -33.83 44.05
C GLN A 575 -43.22 -34.13 44.32
N THR A 576 -43.67 -33.76 45.50
CA THR A 576 -45.08 -33.88 45.87
C THR A 576 -45.96 -32.99 44.97
N ALA A 577 -45.54 -31.76 44.70
CA ALA A 577 -46.22 -30.85 43.77
C ALA A 577 -46.44 -31.49 42.40
N LEU A 578 -45.36 -32.10 41.85
CA LEU A 578 -45.39 -32.76 40.56
C LEU A 578 -46.27 -34.00 40.56
N ALA A 579 -46.23 -34.80 41.65
CA ALA A 579 -47.08 -36.00 41.79
C ALA A 579 -48.58 -35.65 41.87
N ILE A 580 -48.92 -34.62 42.63
CA ILE A 580 -50.31 -34.14 42.78
C ILE A 580 -50.78 -33.58 41.43
N GLU A 581 -50.03 -32.83 40.71
CA GLU A 581 -50.38 -32.32 39.37
C GLU A 581 -50.54 -33.44 38.35
N ASN A 582 -49.72 -34.45 38.36
CA ASN A 582 -49.88 -35.61 37.49
C ASN A 582 -51.15 -36.38 37.81
N ALA A 583 -51.47 -36.53 39.10
CA ALA A 583 -52.70 -37.15 39.52
C ALA A 583 -53.95 -36.34 39.08
N ARG A 584 -53.91 -35.02 39.25
CA ARG A 584 -55.00 -34.11 38.80
C ARG A 584 -55.24 -34.20 37.29
N LEU A 585 -54.12 -34.13 36.49
CA LEU A 585 -54.20 -34.21 35.03
C LEU A 585 -54.74 -35.59 34.57
N LEU A 586 -54.37 -36.66 35.27
CA LEU A 586 -54.88 -38.00 34.98
C LEU A 586 -56.40 -38.10 35.27
N ASP A 587 -56.81 -37.54 36.40
CA ASP A 587 -58.27 -37.50 36.79
C ASP A 587 -59.05 -36.64 35.77
N GLU A 588 -58.55 -35.48 35.39
CA GLU A 588 -59.18 -34.63 34.37
C GLU A 588 -59.29 -35.34 33.03
N SER A 589 -58.20 -36.01 32.59
CA SER A 589 -58.17 -36.79 31.34
C SER A 589 -59.15 -37.95 31.36
N GLN A 590 -59.21 -38.68 32.48
CA GLN A 590 -60.16 -39.77 32.65
C GLN A 590 -61.62 -39.26 32.66
N SER A 591 -61.91 -38.20 33.40
CA SER A 591 -63.20 -37.54 33.44
C SER A 591 -63.65 -37.02 32.09
N SER A 592 -62.70 -36.42 31.31
CA SER A 592 -62.97 -35.98 29.95
C SER A 592 -63.24 -37.13 29.00
N ALA A 593 -62.49 -38.24 29.07
CA ALA A 593 -62.69 -39.42 28.26
C ALA A 593 -64.07 -40.12 28.57
N ILE A 594 -64.44 -40.16 29.85
CA ILE A 594 -65.72 -40.67 30.25
C ILE A 594 -66.85 -39.78 29.69
N ARG A 595 -66.70 -38.45 29.78
CA ARG A 595 -67.69 -37.50 29.24
C ARG A 595 -67.83 -37.63 27.73
N GLU A 596 -66.75 -37.72 27.01
CA GLU A 596 -66.72 -37.89 25.55
C GLU A 596 -67.36 -39.20 25.13
N LYS A 597 -67.10 -40.28 25.88
CA LYS A 597 -67.75 -41.57 25.66
C LYS A 597 -69.25 -41.46 25.85
N PHE A 598 -69.73 -40.81 26.91
CA PHE A 598 -71.13 -40.58 27.14
C PHE A 598 -71.78 -39.74 26.03
N VAL A 599 -71.19 -38.64 25.65
CA VAL A 599 -71.70 -37.79 24.55
C VAL A 599 -71.76 -38.58 23.24
N THR A 600 -70.76 -39.40 22.94
CA THR A 600 -70.75 -40.25 21.75
C THR A 600 -71.85 -41.32 21.80
N GLU A 601 -72.01 -41.95 22.94
CA GLU A 601 -73.06 -42.99 23.12
C GLU A 601 -74.46 -42.41 22.98
N ILE A 602 -74.75 -41.26 23.62
CA ILE A 602 -76.00 -40.53 23.48
C ILE A 602 -76.22 -40.11 22.04
N THR A 603 -75.26 -39.54 21.42
CA THR A 603 -75.34 -39.08 20.04
C THR A 603 -75.67 -40.24 19.09
N ASN A 604 -74.96 -41.36 19.22
CA ASN A 604 -75.24 -42.55 18.41
C ASN A 604 -76.65 -43.09 18.62
N LYS A 605 -77.19 -43.09 19.87
CA LYS A 605 -78.57 -43.51 20.16
C LYS A 605 -79.61 -42.54 19.54
N ILE A 606 -79.31 -41.22 19.59
CA ILE A 606 -80.16 -40.19 18.97
C ILE A 606 -80.20 -40.40 17.45
N TRP A 607 -79.03 -40.61 16.83
CA TRP A 607 -78.91 -40.78 15.37
C TRP A 607 -79.51 -42.11 14.86
N SER A 608 -79.68 -43.10 15.74
CA SER A 608 -80.33 -44.36 15.38
C SER A 608 -81.86 -44.24 15.29
N SER A 609 -82.43 -43.14 15.71
CA SER A 609 -83.88 -42.89 15.63
C SER A 609 -84.22 -42.30 14.26
N THR A 610 -85.23 -42.87 13.59
CA THR A 610 -85.66 -42.54 12.24
C THR A 610 -86.76 -41.48 12.15
N THR A 611 -87.38 -41.10 13.30
CA THR A 611 -88.45 -40.11 13.37
C THR A 611 -88.10 -38.96 14.33
N ILE A 612 -88.66 -37.77 14.09
CA ILE A 612 -88.45 -36.60 14.95
C ILE A 612 -88.80 -36.86 16.38
N ASP A 613 -89.98 -37.45 16.59
CA ASP A 613 -90.47 -37.85 17.93
C ASP A 613 -89.53 -38.86 18.62
N GLY A 614 -89.01 -39.82 17.87
CA GLY A 614 -88.03 -40.77 18.36
C GLY A 614 -86.71 -40.14 18.77
N VAL A 615 -86.21 -39.16 18.00
CA VAL A 615 -85.00 -38.38 18.32
C VAL A 615 -85.22 -37.60 19.63
N LEU A 616 -86.32 -36.87 19.74
CA LEU A 616 -86.67 -36.08 20.95
C LEU A 616 -86.83 -36.92 22.19
N GLN A 617 -87.60 -37.99 22.10
CA GLN A 617 -87.84 -38.94 23.23
C GLN A 617 -86.51 -39.60 23.66
N THR A 618 -85.67 -39.99 22.71
CA THR A 618 -84.40 -40.63 23.03
C THR A 618 -83.45 -39.61 23.70
N ALA A 619 -83.40 -38.38 23.19
CA ALA A 619 -82.57 -37.32 23.77
C ALA A 619 -82.99 -36.99 25.21
N VAL A 620 -84.29 -36.78 25.45
CA VAL A 620 -84.86 -36.51 26.82
C VAL A 620 -84.57 -37.65 27.76
N ARG A 621 -84.82 -38.87 27.34
CA ARG A 621 -84.62 -40.06 28.18
C ARG A 621 -83.15 -40.28 28.54
N GLU A 622 -82.28 -40.28 27.57
CA GLU A 622 -80.84 -40.54 27.80
C GLU A 622 -80.18 -39.41 28.62
N LEU A 623 -80.51 -38.13 28.32
CA LEU A 623 -80.06 -37.02 29.14
C LEU A 623 -80.60 -37.05 30.55
N GLY A 624 -81.92 -37.36 30.73
CA GLY A 624 -82.53 -37.48 32.05
C GLY A 624 -81.92 -38.60 32.90
N GLN A 625 -81.62 -39.76 32.29
CA GLN A 625 -80.99 -40.88 33.00
C GLN A 625 -79.53 -40.59 33.40
N ILE A 626 -78.77 -39.94 32.53
CA ILE A 626 -77.34 -39.67 32.80
C ILE A 626 -77.18 -38.55 33.81
N LEU A 627 -78.02 -37.54 33.75
CA LEU A 627 -77.93 -36.38 34.65
C LEU A 627 -78.73 -36.58 35.95
N ASP A 628 -79.34 -37.78 36.13
CA ASP A 628 -80.23 -38.12 37.27
C ASP A 628 -81.28 -37.03 37.52
N ALA A 629 -81.79 -36.51 36.40
CA ALA A 629 -82.77 -35.43 36.44
C ALA A 629 -84.15 -35.92 36.80
N THR A 630 -84.83 -35.27 37.74
CA THR A 630 -86.20 -35.58 38.14
C THR A 630 -87.19 -35.27 37.04
N GLU A 631 -86.91 -34.37 36.15
CA GLU A 631 -87.73 -34.01 34.99
C GLU A 631 -86.78 -33.49 33.86
N ALA A 632 -86.99 -33.91 32.62
CA ALA A 632 -86.27 -33.45 31.43
C ALA A 632 -87.31 -33.16 30.33
N THR A 633 -87.26 -31.96 29.77
CA THR A 633 -88.17 -31.50 28.71
C THR A 633 -87.35 -30.90 27.54
N ILE A 634 -87.81 -31.22 26.33
CA ILE A 634 -87.26 -30.54 25.12
C ILE A 634 -88.42 -29.80 24.46
N GLU A 635 -88.32 -28.50 24.38
CA GLU A 635 -89.27 -27.68 23.62
C GLU A 635 -88.65 -27.26 22.29
N LEU A 636 -89.37 -27.53 21.19
CA LEU A 636 -88.99 -27.05 19.88
C LEU A 636 -89.68 -25.73 19.64
N ASN A 637 -88.93 -24.64 19.69
CA ASN A 637 -89.40 -23.33 19.25
C ASN A 637 -88.88 -23.09 17.83
N VAL A 638 -89.76 -23.04 16.86
CA VAL A 638 -89.47 -22.54 15.54
C VAL A 638 -89.71 -21.03 15.60
N GLU A 639 -88.70 -20.21 15.80
CA GLU A 639 -88.79 -18.79 15.53
C GLU A 639 -88.99 -18.63 14.03
N GLY A 640 -90.21 -18.31 13.66
CA GLY A 640 -90.55 -17.86 12.34
C GLY A 640 -90.34 -16.34 12.23
N GLU A 641 -89.50 -15.94 11.26
CA GLU A 641 -89.17 -14.59 10.68
C GLU A 641 -88.71 -13.54 11.64
#